data_26820f1ed44f8b0d233a230190b5fb29
#
_entry.id   26820f1ed44f8b0d233a230190b5fb29
#
_cell.length_a   1.000
_cell.length_b   1.000
_cell.length_c   1.000
_cell.angle_alpha   90.00
_cell.angle_beta   90.00
_cell.angle_gamma   90.00
#
_symmetry.space_group_name_H-M   'P 1'
#
loop_
_entity.id
_entity.type
_entity.pdbx_description
1 polymer ?
#
loop_
_entity_poly.entity_id
_entity_poly.type
_entity_poly.pdbx_seq_one_letter_code
_entity_poly.pdbx_strand_id
1 'polypeptide(L)'
;MIQLKHKLVVVLSIPCVVCCPTWAQQPKDSVRVHDLKVVEVVAFHGSCGITDVVPGSVLNRENIANMGITDIADALHRMPGVNLRDYGGAGGMKTIGVRGFGAQHTGVSYDGFMLSDTQSGSVDVSRYALDNIESLTLSIGGENDVFLSAREVSSAALFRMTTLTERPADHRVHLQTQLKFGSFGYVSPFVYYVQSVSNRVTLSANGEYIYAENDYPFTLRNGIYKTHGRRNNSRMNSGHGELNAYVSTGKYGEIDGKVYYYDNSRLLPGIAKYYSDINGESLHDRNGFAQFGWRQHAANGLWSWKAKGKFNWSSSRYRDKYSPNHIMDADYWQREAYGSLAAMFTPTDGLSFAFASDYVFNNLNSSLATDVRPFRHTLLESFSVKYVTPRLVLLGRALYSVYLNGAERGEAAKNGRKLSPSFSLSYRPFSSEQFYIRTSYKNIFRAPTFNENYFFHFGSPRLKPETTDQLNLGVTWQKQFSNRFNLEITADGYLNHIKDKIVAIPYNMFIWTNVNIGRVQSKGVEVSLRGDYQLAEKHNLLFFGGYSYQNVTDREDKSLPDYGKQIAYIPLHSVSGSVKWGNPWVDIVIHGAGYGSRWASNSHYDGTRLAGYFDMGLTCSHRFVMKHGEFSLRGDIKNILNQQYEIVGNYPMPGISYQFVVNYKF
;
A
#
# COMPACT_ATOMS: atom_id res chain seq x y z
N MET A 1 7.31 4.87 -53.75
CA MET A 1 6.03 4.37 -53.21
C MET A 1 6.06 4.66 -51.73
N ILE A 2 5.44 5.77 -51.34
CA ILE A 2 5.53 6.44 -50.03
C ILE A 2 4.39 5.90 -49.17
N GLN A 3 4.68 5.25 -48.05
CA GLN A 3 3.67 4.92 -47.02
C GLN A 3 3.68 5.98 -45.91
N LEU A 4 2.61 6.75 -45.85
CA LEU A 4 2.30 7.68 -44.78
C LEU A 4 1.89 6.91 -43.51
N LYS A 5 2.61 7.11 -42.42
CA LYS A 5 2.18 6.70 -41.05
C LYS A 5 1.25 7.79 -40.50
N HIS A 6 -0.02 7.45 -40.31
CA HIS A 6 -0.99 8.29 -39.63
C HIS A 6 -0.73 8.28 -38.11
N LYS A 7 -0.35 9.43 -37.59
CA LYS A 7 -0.46 9.74 -36.15
C LYS A 7 -1.86 10.24 -35.89
N LEU A 8 -2.63 9.49 -35.13
CA LEU A 8 -3.94 9.92 -34.64
C LEU A 8 -3.72 10.90 -33.46
N VAL A 9 -3.85 12.18 -33.71
CA VAL A 9 -3.92 13.21 -32.70
C VAL A 9 -5.41 13.37 -32.35
N VAL A 10 -5.81 12.90 -31.17
CA VAL A 10 -7.16 13.16 -30.64
C VAL A 10 -7.13 14.55 -30.00
N VAL A 11 -7.65 15.54 -30.72
CA VAL A 11 -7.94 16.85 -30.16
C VAL A 11 -9.32 16.80 -29.52
N LEU A 12 -9.38 16.81 -28.18
CA LEU A 12 -10.62 17.02 -27.46
C LEU A 12 -11.03 18.50 -27.57
N SER A 13 -11.96 18.82 -28.45
CA SER A 13 -12.65 20.09 -28.48
C SER A 13 -13.74 20.13 -27.41
N ILE A 14 -13.55 20.93 -26.36
CA ILE A 14 -14.55 21.23 -25.35
C ILE A 14 -15.44 22.32 -25.87
N PRO A 15 -16.76 22.14 -26.01
CA PRO A 15 -17.66 23.25 -26.33
C PRO A 15 -17.89 24.10 -25.07
N CYS A 16 -17.53 25.39 -25.14
CA CYS A 16 -17.97 26.42 -24.20
C CYS A 16 -19.47 26.60 -24.31
N VAL A 17 -20.22 26.14 -23.31
CA VAL A 17 -21.63 26.54 -23.15
C VAL A 17 -21.67 27.82 -22.30
N VAL A 18 -21.98 28.91 -22.93
CA VAL A 18 -22.29 30.20 -22.28
C VAL A 18 -23.70 30.10 -21.70
N CYS A 19 -23.83 30.01 -20.37
CA CYS A 19 -25.13 30.15 -19.69
C CYS A 19 -25.31 31.60 -19.21
N CYS A 20 -26.32 32.25 -19.75
CA CYS A 20 -26.83 33.54 -19.27
C CYS A 20 -27.49 33.39 -17.89
N PRO A 21 -27.35 34.33 -16.96
CA PRO A 21 -28.04 34.29 -15.67
C PRO A 21 -29.47 34.83 -15.78
N THR A 22 -30.44 33.99 -15.46
CA THR A 22 -31.81 34.44 -15.18
C THR A 22 -31.97 34.76 -13.71
N TRP A 23 -32.38 35.97 -13.41
CA TRP A 23 -32.75 36.41 -12.07
C TRP A 23 -34.09 35.78 -11.67
N ALA A 24 -34.10 35.05 -10.56
CA ALA A 24 -35.34 34.66 -9.89
C ALA A 24 -35.32 35.16 -8.44
N GLN A 25 -36.42 35.82 -8.06
CA GLN A 25 -36.67 36.42 -6.75
C GLN A 25 -36.83 35.36 -5.66
N GLN A 26 -36.28 35.63 -4.46
CA GLN A 26 -36.47 34.85 -3.22
C GLN A 26 -37.84 35.12 -2.59
N PRO A 27 -38.51 34.09 -2.06
CA PRO A 27 -39.50 34.29 -1.02
C PRO A 27 -38.81 34.19 0.37
N LYS A 28 -39.10 35.19 1.20
CA LYS A 28 -38.79 35.17 2.64
C LYS A 28 -39.79 34.25 3.33
N ASP A 29 -39.30 33.16 3.94
CA ASP A 29 -39.96 32.55 5.09
C ASP A 29 -38.89 32.08 6.09
N SER A 30 -38.99 32.68 7.27
CA SER A 30 -38.11 32.48 8.41
C SER A 30 -38.55 31.21 9.20
N VAL A 31 -37.92 30.06 8.91
CA VAL A 31 -37.93 28.94 9.83
C VAL A 31 -36.70 29.04 10.69
N ARG A 32 -36.88 29.27 12.01
CA ARG A 32 -35.79 29.13 12.99
C ARG A 32 -35.38 27.66 13.06
N VAL A 33 -34.33 27.32 12.36
CA VAL A 33 -33.64 26.06 12.57
C VAL A 33 -32.76 26.22 13.81
N HIS A 34 -33.10 25.52 14.88
CA HIS A 34 -32.20 25.32 15.98
C HIS A 34 -31.07 24.40 15.48
N ASP A 35 -29.93 24.98 15.21
CA ASP A 35 -28.67 24.24 15.05
C ASP A 35 -28.38 23.52 16.36
N LEU A 36 -28.73 22.24 16.43
CA LEU A 36 -28.07 21.34 17.36
C LEU A 36 -26.59 21.36 16.99
N LYS A 37 -25.77 21.91 17.89
CA LYS A 37 -24.32 21.77 17.80
C LYS A 37 -24.03 20.30 17.55
N VAL A 38 -23.63 19.96 16.33
CA VAL A 38 -22.95 18.70 16.07
C VAL A 38 -21.78 18.71 17.04
N VAL A 39 -21.81 17.82 18.03
CA VAL A 39 -20.63 17.52 18.82
C VAL A 39 -19.72 16.84 17.80
N GLU A 40 -18.85 17.64 17.20
CA GLU A 40 -17.69 17.15 16.51
C GLU A 40 -16.87 16.42 17.56
N VAL A 41 -17.11 15.11 17.70
CA VAL A 41 -16.14 14.25 18.32
C VAL A 41 -14.95 14.31 17.36
N VAL A 42 -14.00 15.18 17.67
CA VAL A 42 -12.68 15.16 17.05
C VAL A 42 -12.08 13.82 17.49
N ALA A 43 -12.43 12.77 16.75
CA ALA A 43 -11.78 11.51 16.84
C ALA A 43 -10.34 11.79 16.36
N PHE A 44 -9.38 11.70 17.25
CA PHE A 44 -7.95 11.70 16.91
C PHE A 44 -7.66 10.54 15.97
N HIS A 45 -7.79 10.77 14.66
CA HIS A 45 -7.52 9.78 13.63
C HIS A 45 -6.04 9.88 13.24
N GLY A 46 -5.18 9.14 13.92
CA GLY A 46 -3.78 9.32 13.61
C GLY A 46 -2.79 8.26 14.06
N SER A 47 -3.21 7.29 14.75
CA SER A 47 -2.52 6.03 15.01
C SER A 47 -3.56 4.94 14.98
N CYS A 48 -3.17 3.70 15.03
CA CYS A 48 -4.06 2.59 15.38
C CYS A 48 -5.04 3.10 16.43
N GLY A 49 -6.35 3.02 16.21
CA GLY A 49 -7.33 3.55 17.18
C GLY A 49 -6.96 3.07 18.58
N ILE A 50 -7.03 3.94 19.59
CA ILE A 50 -6.58 3.61 20.96
C ILE A 50 -7.17 2.28 21.44
N THR A 51 -8.37 1.93 20.98
CA THR A 51 -9.09 0.70 21.30
C THR A 51 -8.77 -0.47 20.36
N ASP A 52 -7.88 -0.31 19.40
CA ASP A 52 -7.56 -1.36 18.43
C ASP A 52 -6.94 -2.57 19.11
N VAL A 53 -7.32 -3.76 18.65
CA VAL A 53 -6.88 -5.04 19.22
C VAL A 53 -5.62 -5.60 18.54
N VAL A 54 -5.17 -4.97 17.45
CA VAL A 54 -3.98 -5.39 16.70
C VAL A 54 -3.05 -4.20 16.46
N PRO A 55 -1.73 -4.46 16.33
CA PRO A 55 -0.78 -3.41 15.96
C PRO A 55 -1.03 -2.90 14.55
N GLY A 56 -0.78 -1.62 14.32
CA GLY A 56 -0.92 -1.02 13.01
C GLY A 56 -0.60 0.47 13.00
N SER A 57 -0.71 1.06 11.83
CA SER A 57 -0.52 2.49 11.59
C SER A 57 -1.63 3.02 10.70
N VAL A 58 -2.13 4.21 11.02
CA VAL A 58 -3.13 4.92 10.21
C VAL A 58 -2.59 6.30 9.86
N LEU A 59 -2.51 6.60 8.59
CA LEU A 59 -2.14 7.92 8.06
C LEU A 59 -3.34 8.47 7.29
N ASN A 60 -4.06 9.40 7.87
CA ASN A 60 -5.10 10.15 7.18
C ASN A 60 -4.46 11.28 6.33
N ARG A 61 -5.25 11.95 5.51
CA ARG A 61 -4.79 13.03 4.61
C ARG A 61 -4.06 14.15 5.35
N GLU A 62 -4.53 14.51 6.54
CA GLU A 62 -3.89 15.51 7.38
C GLU A 62 -2.50 15.05 7.87
N ASN A 63 -2.39 13.81 8.36
CA ASN A 63 -1.10 13.25 8.78
C ASN A 63 -0.12 13.11 7.61
N ILE A 64 -0.60 12.72 6.43
CA ILE A 64 0.20 12.65 5.19
C ILE A 64 0.82 14.04 4.90
N ALA A 65 0.02 15.10 4.97
CA ALA A 65 0.51 16.46 4.78
C ALA A 65 1.45 16.91 5.92
N ASN A 66 1.08 16.64 7.19
CA ASN A 66 1.84 17.02 8.36
C ASN A 66 3.21 16.32 8.48
N MET A 67 3.35 15.14 7.89
CA MET A 67 4.60 14.38 7.84
C MET A 67 5.45 14.68 6.59
N GLY A 68 5.00 15.55 5.68
CA GLY A 68 5.71 15.88 4.44
C GLY A 68 5.78 14.71 3.44
N ILE A 69 4.85 13.77 3.51
CA ILE A 69 4.81 12.58 2.65
C ILE A 69 4.50 12.99 1.19
N THR A 70 5.24 12.43 0.24
CA THR A 70 5.17 12.82 -1.18
C THR A 70 4.53 11.75 -2.08
N ASP A 71 4.65 10.49 -1.71
CA ASP A 71 4.07 9.34 -2.41
C ASP A 71 3.79 8.17 -1.45
N ILE A 72 3.14 7.12 -1.93
CA ILE A 72 2.76 5.96 -1.08
C ILE A 72 3.99 5.24 -0.53
N ALA A 73 5.09 5.18 -1.27
CA ALA A 73 6.31 4.54 -0.78
C ALA A 73 6.94 5.33 0.37
N ASP A 74 6.94 6.66 0.29
CA ASP A 74 7.37 7.53 1.39
C ASP A 74 6.48 7.34 2.63
N ALA A 75 5.15 7.21 2.47
CA ALA A 75 4.24 6.86 3.55
C ALA A 75 4.63 5.54 4.23
N LEU A 76 4.95 4.52 3.45
CA LEU A 76 5.35 3.21 3.94
C LEU A 76 6.70 3.24 4.69
N HIS A 77 7.65 4.07 4.27
CA HIS A 77 8.90 4.30 5.00
C HIS A 77 8.69 4.93 6.38
N ARG A 78 7.53 5.59 6.62
CA ARG A 78 7.18 6.16 7.94
C ARG A 78 6.49 5.18 8.87
N MET A 79 6.02 4.02 8.36
CA MET A 79 5.32 3.01 9.14
C MET A 79 6.33 2.03 9.75
N PRO A 80 6.36 1.85 11.10
CA PRO A 80 7.24 0.88 11.74
C PRO A 80 6.99 -0.56 11.23
N GLY A 81 8.03 -1.38 11.19
CA GLY A 81 7.96 -2.78 10.76
C GLY A 81 7.92 -2.99 9.26
N VAL A 82 7.82 -1.94 8.46
CA VAL A 82 7.78 -2.03 6.99
C VAL A 82 9.18 -2.11 6.41
N ASN A 83 9.37 -3.03 5.48
CA ASN A 83 10.55 -3.16 4.63
C ASN A 83 10.12 -2.99 3.18
N LEU A 84 10.32 -1.80 2.63
CA LEU A 84 10.03 -1.52 1.23
C LEU A 84 11.18 -2.01 0.35
N ARG A 85 10.87 -2.77 -0.69
CA ARG A 85 11.81 -3.00 -1.80
C ARG A 85 11.55 -1.95 -2.87
N ASP A 86 12.54 -1.11 -3.13
CA ASP A 86 12.50 -0.05 -4.13
C ASP A 86 13.69 -0.23 -5.10
N TYR A 87 13.39 -0.30 -6.38
CA TYR A 87 14.39 -0.47 -7.45
C TYR A 87 14.88 0.86 -8.06
N GLY A 88 14.58 1.97 -7.40
CA GLY A 88 15.10 3.30 -7.67
C GLY A 88 14.27 4.14 -8.66
N GLY A 89 14.23 5.44 -8.38
CA GLY A 89 13.54 6.43 -9.19
C GLY A 89 12.01 6.29 -9.23
N ALA A 90 11.35 7.11 -10.04
CA ALA A 90 9.89 7.09 -10.20
C ALA A 90 9.41 5.82 -10.92
N GLY A 91 10.22 5.22 -11.79
CA GLY A 91 9.88 4.00 -12.56
C GLY A 91 10.21 2.69 -11.84
N GLY A 92 10.88 2.72 -10.68
CA GLY A 92 11.20 1.52 -9.91
C GLY A 92 9.97 0.85 -9.33
N MET A 93 9.89 -0.47 -9.40
CA MET A 93 8.85 -1.25 -8.72
C MET A 93 9.00 -1.10 -7.20
N LYS A 94 7.88 -0.93 -6.48
CA LYS A 94 7.84 -0.74 -5.03
C LYS A 94 6.90 -1.74 -4.39
N THR A 95 7.47 -2.68 -3.59
CA THR A 95 6.69 -3.75 -2.95
C THR A 95 6.88 -3.76 -1.44
N ILE A 96 5.81 -4.10 -0.72
CA ILE A 96 5.70 -3.98 0.73
C ILE A 96 6.00 -5.32 1.40
N GLY A 97 7.08 -5.41 2.15
CA GLY A 97 7.29 -6.46 3.14
C GLY A 97 7.05 -5.93 4.56
N VAL A 98 6.58 -6.76 5.46
CA VAL A 98 6.30 -6.38 6.85
C VAL A 98 6.93 -7.40 7.80
N ARG A 99 7.68 -6.95 8.81
CA ARG A 99 8.30 -7.80 9.85
C ARG A 99 9.10 -9.00 9.31
N GLY A 100 9.79 -8.77 8.19
CA GLY A 100 10.58 -9.82 7.53
C GLY A 100 9.78 -10.81 6.68
N PHE A 101 8.46 -10.65 6.57
CA PHE A 101 7.69 -11.34 5.55
C PHE A 101 7.94 -10.72 4.17
N GLY A 102 8.00 -11.57 3.15
CA GLY A 102 8.03 -11.11 1.76
C GLY A 102 6.72 -10.41 1.37
N ALA A 103 6.76 -9.69 0.25
CA ALA A 103 5.59 -8.96 -0.24
C ALA A 103 4.37 -9.86 -0.52
N GLN A 104 4.59 -11.16 -0.79
CA GLN A 104 3.54 -12.15 -1.00
C GLN A 104 2.68 -12.44 0.26
N HIS A 105 3.14 -12.04 1.44
CA HIS A 105 2.42 -12.17 2.71
C HIS A 105 1.64 -10.91 3.09
N THR A 106 1.88 -9.78 2.39
CA THR A 106 1.21 -8.51 2.64
C THR A 106 0.08 -8.35 1.65
N GLY A 107 -1.15 -8.38 2.15
CA GLY A 107 -2.31 -8.01 1.35
C GLY A 107 -2.33 -6.52 1.09
N VAL A 108 -2.74 -6.12 -0.11
CA VAL A 108 -2.97 -4.72 -0.47
C VAL A 108 -4.42 -4.57 -0.87
N SER A 109 -5.12 -3.63 -0.25
CA SER A 109 -6.54 -3.36 -0.50
C SER A 109 -6.75 -1.94 -1.01
N TYR A 110 -7.64 -1.78 -1.97
CA TYR A 110 -8.07 -0.50 -2.51
C TYR A 110 -9.59 -0.37 -2.36
N ASP A 111 -10.04 0.52 -1.49
CA ASP A 111 -11.45 0.68 -1.07
C ASP A 111 -12.10 -0.62 -0.59
N GLY A 112 -11.35 -1.42 0.17
CA GLY A 112 -11.83 -2.68 0.71
C GLY A 112 -11.86 -3.84 -0.28
N PHE A 113 -11.36 -3.68 -1.51
CA PHE A 113 -11.17 -4.74 -2.48
C PHE A 113 -9.70 -5.12 -2.57
N MET A 114 -9.41 -6.40 -2.35
CA MET A 114 -8.03 -6.88 -2.44
C MET A 114 -7.50 -6.73 -3.86
N LEU A 115 -6.35 -6.11 -3.98
CA LEU A 115 -5.55 -6.09 -5.20
C LEU A 115 -4.77 -7.40 -5.30
N SER A 116 -4.58 -7.90 -6.49
CA SER A 116 -3.79 -9.10 -6.69
C SER A 116 -2.95 -9.03 -7.96
N ASP A 117 -1.79 -9.61 -7.86
CA ASP A 117 -0.99 -10.09 -8.96
C ASP A 117 -0.76 -11.58 -8.71
N THR A 118 -1.52 -12.42 -9.39
CA THR A 118 -1.43 -13.89 -9.23
C THR A 118 -0.12 -14.46 -9.74
N GLN A 119 0.53 -13.76 -10.67
CA GLN A 119 1.81 -14.14 -11.21
C GLN A 119 2.90 -14.03 -10.16
N SER A 120 3.13 -12.85 -9.60
CA SER A 120 4.22 -12.58 -8.64
C SER A 120 3.78 -12.69 -7.18
N GLY A 121 2.49 -12.56 -6.89
CA GLY A 121 1.94 -12.50 -5.54
C GLY A 121 2.22 -11.19 -4.81
N SER A 122 2.77 -10.18 -5.48
CA SER A 122 3.12 -8.90 -4.89
C SER A 122 2.53 -7.74 -5.70
N VAL A 123 2.03 -6.72 -5.01
CA VAL A 123 1.43 -5.53 -5.64
C VAL A 123 2.45 -4.40 -5.67
N ASP A 124 2.66 -3.81 -6.85
CA ASP A 124 3.42 -2.57 -7.01
C ASP A 124 2.55 -1.39 -6.58
N VAL A 125 2.85 -0.80 -5.43
CA VAL A 125 2.07 0.30 -4.85
C VAL A 125 2.36 1.65 -5.52
N SER A 126 3.38 1.75 -6.34
CA SER A 126 3.70 2.97 -7.09
C SER A 126 2.67 3.32 -8.18
N ARG A 127 1.75 2.39 -8.49
CA ARG A 127 0.67 2.56 -9.49
C ARG A 127 -0.47 3.46 -9.03
N TYR A 128 -0.56 3.77 -7.73
CA TYR A 128 -1.69 4.48 -7.14
C TYR A 128 -1.27 5.89 -6.72
N ALA A 129 -2.07 6.89 -7.12
CA ALA A 129 -1.83 8.28 -6.76
C ALA A 129 -2.15 8.54 -5.28
N LEU A 130 -1.20 9.10 -4.54
CA LEU A 130 -1.43 9.54 -3.16
C LEU A 130 -2.48 10.67 -3.11
N ASP A 131 -2.59 11.47 -4.15
CA ASP A 131 -3.47 12.65 -4.21
C ASP A 131 -4.96 12.30 -4.17
N ASN A 132 -5.33 11.05 -4.55
CA ASN A 132 -6.69 10.51 -4.45
C ASN A 132 -6.93 9.75 -3.14
N ILE A 133 -5.97 9.70 -2.21
CA ILE A 133 -6.07 8.92 -0.99
C ILE A 133 -6.59 9.76 0.17
N GLU A 134 -7.59 9.25 0.88
CA GLU A 134 -8.11 9.76 2.15
C GLU A 134 -7.32 9.21 3.33
N SER A 135 -7.04 7.90 3.31
CA SER A 135 -6.27 7.26 4.38
C SER A 135 -5.50 6.05 3.89
N LEU A 136 -4.33 5.85 4.52
CA LEU A 136 -3.49 4.68 4.40
C LEU A 136 -3.47 3.96 5.75
N THR A 137 -3.84 2.69 5.78
CA THR A 137 -3.87 1.89 7.01
C THR A 137 -3.04 0.64 6.83
N LEU A 138 -2.15 0.37 7.77
CA LEU A 138 -1.42 -0.89 7.86
C LEU A 138 -1.85 -1.61 9.13
N SER A 139 -2.41 -2.82 8.99
CA SER A 139 -2.76 -3.69 10.11
C SER A 139 -1.88 -4.93 10.07
N ILE A 140 -1.37 -5.38 11.22
CA ILE A 140 -0.40 -6.49 11.30
C ILE A 140 -0.92 -7.56 12.27
N GLY A 141 -0.94 -8.82 11.82
CA GLY A 141 -1.36 -9.94 12.65
C GLY A 141 -2.87 -9.99 12.95
N GLY A 142 -3.68 -9.26 12.22
CA GLY A 142 -5.13 -9.24 12.37
C GLY A 142 -5.78 -7.99 11.81
N GLU A 143 -7.07 -7.84 12.07
CA GLU A 143 -7.90 -6.69 11.70
C GLU A 143 -8.87 -6.38 12.83
N ASN A 144 -9.10 -5.10 13.07
CA ASN A 144 -9.99 -4.63 14.15
C ASN A 144 -11.48 -4.72 13.81
N ASP A 145 -11.81 -4.59 12.52
CA ASP A 145 -13.18 -4.71 12.02
C ASP A 145 -13.59 -6.19 11.95
N VAL A 146 -14.78 -6.50 12.45
CA VAL A 146 -15.37 -7.84 12.40
C VAL A 146 -16.06 -8.09 11.06
N PHE A 147 -16.56 -7.03 10.40
CA PHE A 147 -17.35 -7.09 9.19
C PHE A 147 -16.51 -6.91 7.91
N LEU A 148 -15.54 -7.82 7.73
CA LEU A 148 -14.64 -7.86 6.58
C LEU A 148 -14.96 -9.04 5.67
N SER A 149 -14.46 -9.00 4.43
CA SER A 149 -14.44 -10.16 3.55
C SER A 149 -13.42 -11.20 4.05
N ALA A 150 -13.62 -12.45 3.73
CA ALA A 150 -12.71 -13.53 4.13
C ALA A 150 -11.30 -13.35 3.55
N ARG A 151 -11.21 -12.74 2.36
CA ARG A 151 -9.94 -12.45 1.70
C ARG A 151 -9.12 -11.35 2.39
N GLU A 152 -9.77 -10.33 2.95
CA GLU A 152 -9.07 -9.25 3.69
C GLU A 152 -8.37 -9.78 4.94
N VAL A 153 -8.87 -10.86 5.54
CA VAL A 153 -8.28 -11.43 6.77
C VAL A 153 -7.27 -12.54 6.53
N SER A 154 -7.04 -12.94 5.29
CA SER A 154 -6.18 -14.09 4.95
C SER A 154 -4.67 -13.79 4.97
N SER A 155 -4.25 -12.52 4.96
CA SER A 155 -2.85 -12.10 4.86
C SER A 155 -2.19 -11.90 6.24
N ALA A 156 -0.85 -11.92 6.30
CA ALA A 156 -0.07 -11.66 7.51
C ALA A 156 -0.14 -10.20 7.96
N ALA A 157 -0.17 -9.29 7.00
CA ALA A 157 -0.44 -7.88 7.17
C ALA A 157 -1.37 -7.42 6.04
N LEU A 158 -2.17 -6.39 6.30
CA LEU A 158 -3.03 -5.76 5.31
C LEU A 158 -2.71 -4.27 5.21
N PHE A 159 -2.27 -3.85 4.04
CA PHE A 159 -2.13 -2.44 3.69
C PHE A 159 -3.37 -2.00 2.92
N ARG A 160 -4.14 -1.08 3.51
CA ARG A 160 -5.40 -0.58 2.96
C ARG A 160 -5.23 0.85 2.51
N MET A 161 -5.60 1.12 1.28
CA MET A 161 -5.72 2.45 0.68
C MET A 161 -7.20 2.76 0.53
N THR A 162 -7.65 3.84 1.15
CA THR A 162 -9.02 4.34 1.03
C THR A 162 -8.99 5.62 0.23
N THR A 163 -9.78 5.70 -0.84
CA THR A 163 -9.84 6.88 -1.71
C THR A 163 -10.79 7.93 -1.17
N LEU A 164 -10.65 9.16 -1.69
CA LEU A 164 -11.53 10.28 -1.38
C LEU A 164 -12.99 9.94 -1.72
N THR A 165 -13.87 10.11 -0.76
CA THR A 165 -15.31 9.91 -0.91
C THR A 165 -16.04 11.20 -0.51
N GLU A 166 -15.67 12.31 -1.12
CA GLU A 166 -16.36 13.59 -0.91
C GLU A 166 -17.79 13.51 -1.48
N ARG A 167 -18.77 14.05 -0.75
CA ARG A 167 -20.19 14.11 -1.17
C ARG A 167 -20.70 15.53 -0.98
N PRO A 168 -20.43 16.43 -1.93
CA PRO A 168 -20.86 17.82 -1.84
C PRO A 168 -22.38 17.93 -1.72
N ALA A 169 -22.87 18.65 -0.70
CA ALA A 169 -24.31 18.85 -0.49
C ALA A 169 -24.90 19.93 -1.41
N ASP A 170 -24.04 20.73 -2.02
CA ASP A 170 -24.43 21.87 -2.88
C ASP A 170 -24.74 21.49 -4.34
N HIS A 171 -24.60 20.20 -4.70
CA HIS A 171 -24.78 19.66 -6.06
C HIS A 171 -23.91 20.30 -7.15
N ARG A 172 -22.95 21.14 -6.75
CA ARG A 172 -22.03 21.78 -7.69
C ARG A 172 -20.89 20.85 -8.07
N VAL A 173 -20.23 21.22 -9.15
CA VAL A 173 -18.97 20.60 -9.55
C VAL A 173 -17.87 21.09 -8.62
N HIS A 174 -17.11 20.16 -8.04
CA HIS A 174 -15.88 20.45 -7.34
C HIS A 174 -14.73 19.85 -8.13
N LEU A 175 -13.73 20.67 -8.44
CA LEU A 175 -12.59 20.31 -9.25
C LEU A 175 -11.31 20.61 -8.50
N GLN A 176 -10.39 19.65 -8.48
CA GLN A 176 -9.03 19.86 -8.02
C GLN A 176 -8.08 19.56 -9.18
N THR A 177 -7.16 20.48 -9.43
CA THR A 177 -6.08 20.29 -10.41
C THR A 177 -4.75 20.43 -9.72
N GLN A 178 -3.80 19.57 -10.07
CA GLN A 178 -2.48 19.61 -9.49
C GLN A 178 -1.43 19.36 -10.56
N LEU A 179 -0.30 20.04 -10.45
CA LEU A 179 0.88 19.80 -11.24
C LEU A 179 2.08 19.59 -10.31
N LYS A 180 2.72 18.43 -10.42
CA LYS A 180 4.01 18.15 -9.81
C LYS A 180 5.09 18.20 -10.87
N PHE A 181 6.23 18.79 -10.56
CA PHE A 181 7.41 18.77 -11.43
C PHE A 181 8.68 18.81 -10.59
N GLY A 182 9.76 18.27 -11.12
CA GLY A 182 10.98 18.16 -10.31
C GLY A 182 12.20 17.62 -11.05
N SER A 183 13.17 17.22 -10.29
CA SER A 183 14.45 16.69 -10.75
C SER A 183 14.27 15.48 -11.68
N PHE A 184 15.23 15.28 -12.56
CA PHE A 184 15.30 14.12 -13.48
C PHE A 184 14.12 14.04 -14.46
N GLY A 185 13.65 15.22 -14.93
CA GLY A 185 12.57 15.32 -15.90
C GLY A 185 11.20 14.87 -15.38
N TYR A 186 10.98 14.86 -14.07
CA TYR A 186 9.71 14.44 -13.47
C TYR A 186 8.61 15.48 -13.69
N VAL A 187 7.48 15.05 -14.27
CA VAL A 187 6.26 15.86 -14.43
C VAL A 187 5.05 14.96 -14.19
N SER A 188 4.09 15.43 -13.37
CA SER A 188 2.86 14.70 -13.08
C SER A 188 1.67 15.67 -12.92
N PRO A 189 0.87 15.89 -13.96
CA PRO A 189 -0.45 16.50 -13.87
C PRO A 189 -1.46 15.50 -13.28
N PHE A 190 -2.30 15.99 -12.37
CA PHE A 190 -3.40 15.26 -11.75
C PHE A 190 -4.66 16.10 -11.75
N VAL A 191 -5.81 15.45 -11.98
CA VAL A 191 -7.14 16.07 -11.94
C VAL A 191 -8.08 15.18 -11.12
N TYR A 192 -8.84 15.79 -10.24
CA TYR A 192 -9.92 15.16 -9.50
C TYR A 192 -11.21 15.97 -9.65
N TYR A 193 -12.28 15.29 -10.01
CA TYR A 193 -13.63 15.83 -10.18
C TYR A 193 -14.57 15.10 -9.24
N VAL A 194 -15.49 15.83 -8.59
CA VAL A 194 -16.60 15.24 -7.84
C VAL A 194 -17.84 16.11 -7.94
N GLN A 195 -18.99 15.46 -8.06
CA GLN A 195 -20.30 16.10 -8.06
C GLN A 195 -21.37 15.16 -7.49
N SER A 196 -22.17 15.66 -6.57
CA SER A 196 -23.42 15.04 -6.18
C SER A 196 -24.52 15.46 -7.17
N VAL A 197 -24.80 14.59 -8.15
CA VAL A 197 -25.83 14.86 -9.19
C VAL A 197 -27.24 14.81 -8.61
N SER A 198 -27.41 14.22 -7.44
CA SER A 198 -28.65 14.26 -6.65
C SER A 198 -28.32 13.97 -5.17
N ASN A 199 -29.31 14.11 -4.28
CA ASN A 199 -29.18 13.75 -2.85
C ASN A 199 -28.80 12.28 -2.62
N ARG A 200 -28.88 11.43 -3.64
CA ARG A 200 -28.60 9.98 -3.54
C ARG A 200 -27.42 9.54 -4.39
N VAL A 201 -27.00 10.30 -5.37
CA VAL A 201 -25.99 9.88 -6.34
C VAL A 201 -24.86 10.88 -6.38
N THR A 202 -23.66 10.40 -6.10
CA THR A 202 -22.41 11.15 -6.25
C THR A 202 -21.53 10.45 -7.26
N LEU A 203 -20.97 11.19 -8.19
CA LEU A 203 -19.99 10.74 -9.17
C LEU A 203 -18.66 11.41 -8.90
N SER A 204 -17.59 10.66 -9.01
CA SER A 204 -16.23 11.22 -9.03
C SER A 204 -15.38 10.60 -10.12
N ALA A 205 -14.42 11.37 -10.60
CA ALA A 205 -13.43 10.93 -11.57
C ALA A 205 -12.07 11.50 -11.22
N ASN A 206 -11.02 10.72 -11.41
CA ASN A 206 -9.66 11.24 -11.33
C ASN A 206 -8.77 10.65 -12.40
N GLY A 207 -7.66 11.32 -12.65
CA GLY A 207 -6.63 10.85 -13.55
C GLY A 207 -5.32 11.53 -13.27
N GLU A 208 -4.24 10.76 -13.43
CA GLU A 208 -2.86 11.22 -13.33
C GLU A 208 -2.06 10.70 -14.51
N TYR A 209 -1.16 11.54 -15.01
CA TYR A 209 -0.13 11.13 -15.94
C TYR A 209 1.23 11.43 -15.33
N ILE A 210 2.19 10.52 -15.46
CA ILE A 210 3.54 10.68 -14.94
C ILE A 210 4.53 10.48 -16.09
N TYR A 211 5.38 11.47 -16.28
CA TYR A 211 6.58 11.36 -17.11
C TYR A 211 7.81 11.56 -16.25
N ALA A 212 8.84 10.75 -16.45
CA ALA A 212 10.14 10.94 -15.82
C ALA A 212 11.25 10.35 -16.68
N GLU A 213 12.35 11.08 -16.88
CA GLU A 213 13.56 10.55 -17.49
C GLU A 213 14.32 9.61 -16.55
N ASN A 214 14.27 9.89 -15.23
CA ASN A 214 14.94 9.12 -14.18
C ASN A 214 16.46 8.94 -14.39
N ASP A 215 17.12 9.84 -15.11
CA ASP A 215 18.52 9.78 -15.48
C ASP A 215 19.46 10.32 -14.40
N TYR A 216 19.15 10.09 -13.11
CA TYR A 216 19.91 10.63 -11.99
C TYR A 216 21.36 10.13 -11.92
N PRO A 217 22.29 10.97 -11.39
CA PRO A 217 23.68 10.58 -11.17
C PRO A 217 23.79 9.63 -9.99
N PHE A 218 24.73 8.70 -10.06
CA PHE A 218 25.07 7.80 -8.97
C PHE A 218 26.57 7.53 -8.89
N THR A 219 27.00 6.99 -7.75
CA THR A 219 28.39 6.55 -7.53
C THR A 219 28.39 5.12 -7.06
N LEU A 220 29.00 4.24 -7.83
CA LEU A 220 29.30 2.88 -7.41
C LEU A 220 30.66 2.82 -6.70
N ARG A 221 30.74 1.96 -5.67
CA ARG A 221 31.97 1.70 -4.94
C ARG A 221 32.27 0.21 -4.93
N ASN A 222 33.51 -0.15 -5.29
CA ASN A 222 34.02 -1.50 -5.18
C ASN A 222 35.41 -1.45 -4.51
N GLY A 223 35.44 -1.69 -3.22
CA GLY A 223 36.63 -1.46 -2.42
C GLY A 223 37.07 0.01 -2.48
N ILE A 224 38.29 0.25 -2.98
CA ILE A 224 38.85 1.60 -3.14
C ILE A 224 38.39 2.30 -4.43
N TYR A 225 37.87 1.54 -5.40
CA TYR A 225 37.47 2.08 -6.70
C TYR A 225 36.10 2.75 -6.61
N LYS A 226 35.99 3.93 -7.21
CA LYS A 226 34.75 4.69 -7.35
C LYS A 226 34.49 4.93 -8.83
N THR A 227 33.29 4.64 -9.28
CA THR A 227 32.80 4.93 -10.63
C THR A 227 31.59 5.85 -10.52
N HIS A 228 31.62 6.97 -11.24
CA HIS A 228 30.49 7.88 -11.37
C HIS A 228 29.77 7.57 -12.67
N GLY A 229 28.44 7.50 -12.60
CA GLY A 229 27.59 7.25 -13.75
C GLY A 229 26.28 8.01 -13.65
N ARG A 230 25.47 7.92 -14.71
CA ARG A 230 24.06 8.33 -14.71
C ARG A 230 23.20 7.12 -15.05
N ARG A 231 22.03 7.01 -14.44
CA ARG A 231 21.07 5.95 -14.79
C ARG A 231 20.67 6.15 -16.25
N ASN A 232 20.86 5.13 -17.06
CA ASN A 232 20.40 5.08 -18.43
C ASN A 232 19.25 4.07 -18.56
N ASN A 233 18.57 4.06 -19.69
CA ASN A 233 17.43 3.17 -19.92
C ASN A 233 16.40 3.20 -18.76
N SER A 234 16.05 4.41 -18.27
CA SER A 234 15.29 4.60 -17.04
C SER A 234 13.98 5.40 -17.22
N ARG A 235 13.71 5.88 -18.44
CA ARG A 235 12.53 6.69 -18.76
C ARG A 235 11.22 5.93 -18.50
N MET A 236 10.24 6.64 -17.97
CA MET A 236 8.91 6.14 -17.69
C MET A 236 7.84 7.07 -18.25
N ASN A 237 6.77 6.47 -18.80
CA ASN A 237 5.51 7.10 -19.12
C ASN A 237 4.39 6.27 -18.49
N SER A 238 3.63 6.85 -17.59
CA SER A 238 2.57 6.16 -16.86
C SER A 238 1.32 7.02 -16.83
N GLY A 239 0.17 6.40 -16.90
CA GLY A 239 -1.10 7.07 -16.71
C GLY A 239 -2.13 6.17 -16.09
N HIS A 240 -2.99 6.73 -15.26
CA HIS A 240 -4.18 6.04 -14.79
C HIS A 240 -5.40 6.95 -14.82
N GLY A 241 -6.57 6.32 -14.89
CA GLY A 241 -7.86 6.98 -14.78
C GLY A 241 -8.81 6.14 -13.95
N GLU A 242 -9.67 6.82 -13.20
CA GLU A 242 -10.63 6.20 -12.29
C GLU A 242 -11.97 6.93 -12.37
N LEU A 243 -13.05 6.15 -12.40
CA LEU A 243 -14.42 6.62 -12.33
C LEU A 243 -15.12 5.94 -11.18
N ASN A 244 -15.80 6.70 -10.33
CA ASN A 244 -16.54 6.19 -9.19
C ASN A 244 -17.98 6.68 -9.21
N ALA A 245 -18.88 5.82 -8.74
CA ALA A 245 -20.28 6.14 -8.51
C ALA A 245 -20.69 5.65 -7.12
N TYR A 246 -21.30 6.53 -6.34
CA TYR A 246 -21.83 6.23 -5.03
C TYR A 246 -23.33 6.50 -5.03
N VAL A 247 -24.11 5.51 -4.63
CA VAL A 247 -25.57 5.57 -4.62
C VAL A 247 -26.11 5.22 -3.24
N SER A 248 -26.73 6.19 -2.57
CA SER A 248 -27.47 5.90 -1.34
C SER A 248 -28.81 5.23 -1.68
N THR A 249 -29.03 4.00 -1.24
CA THR A 249 -30.28 3.24 -1.43
C THR A 249 -31.32 3.52 -0.33
N GLY A 250 -31.11 4.59 0.43
CA GLY A 250 -31.94 5.03 1.55
C GLY A 250 -31.09 5.28 2.79
N LYS A 251 -31.74 5.41 3.95
CA LYS A 251 -31.07 5.76 5.22
C LYS A 251 -29.99 4.72 5.64
N TYR A 252 -30.13 3.47 5.24
CA TYR A 252 -29.35 2.35 5.76
C TYR A 252 -28.59 1.58 4.70
N GLY A 253 -28.62 2.02 3.44
CA GLY A 253 -28.02 1.29 2.34
C GLY A 253 -27.18 2.15 1.41
N GLU A 254 -26.16 1.53 0.84
CA GLU A 254 -25.23 2.16 -0.10
C GLU A 254 -24.76 1.15 -1.15
N ILE A 255 -24.64 1.63 -2.37
CA ILE A 255 -24.00 0.94 -3.49
C ILE A 255 -22.83 1.81 -3.96
N ASP A 256 -21.69 1.19 -4.16
CA ASP A 256 -20.52 1.81 -4.78
C ASP A 256 -20.08 1.04 -6.02
N GLY A 257 -19.63 1.75 -7.01
CA GLY A 257 -19.05 1.21 -8.24
C GLY A 257 -17.79 1.96 -8.62
N LYS A 258 -16.79 1.24 -9.11
CA LYS A 258 -15.52 1.82 -9.56
C LYS A 258 -15.05 1.14 -10.83
N VAL A 259 -14.53 1.93 -11.76
CA VAL A 259 -13.75 1.46 -12.92
C VAL A 259 -12.40 2.15 -12.89
N TYR A 260 -11.35 1.36 -13.01
CA TYR A 260 -9.97 1.82 -13.00
C TYR A 260 -9.21 1.30 -14.21
N TYR A 261 -8.37 2.13 -14.81
CA TYR A 261 -7.46 1.74 -15.87
C TYR A 261 -6.08 2.36 -15.67
N TYR A 262 -5.05 1.58 -15.90
CA TYR A 262 -3.64 1.95 -15.77
C TYR A 262 -2.86 1.45 -16.98
N ASP A 263 -1.99 2.30 -17.53
CA ASP A 263 -1.04 1.99 -18.60
C ASP A 263 0.33 2.56 -18.22
N ASN A 264 1.38 1.74 -18.26
CA ASN A 264 2.73 2.15 -17.91
C ASN A 264 3.74 1.54 -18.86
N SER A 265 4.45 2.38 -19.57
CA SER A 265 5.60 2.00 -20.40
C SER A 265 6.87 2.54 -19.77
N ARG A 266 7.74 1.64 -19.35
CA ARG A 266 9.01 1.99 -18.71
C ARG A 266 10.18 1.22 -19.29
N LEU A 267 11.30 1.90 -19.38
CA LEU A 267 12.59 1.30 -19.62
C LEU A 267 13.15 0.80 -18.28
N LEU A 268 13.80 -0.34 -18.29
CA LEU A 268 14.37 -0.95 -17.09
C LEU A 268 15.89 -0.74 -17.09
N PRO A 269 16.43 0.05 -16.15
CA PRO A 269 17.86 0.32 -16.12
C PRO A 269 18.69 -0.87 -15.66
N GLY A 270 18.05 -1.93 -15.12
CA GLY A 270 18.76 -3.10 -14.60
C GLY A 270 19.71 -2.77 -13.45
N ILE A 271 20.61 -3.70 -13.14
CA ILE A 271 21.70 -3.46 -12.17
C ILE A 271 22.73 -2.49 -12.76
N ALA A 272 23.23 -1.57 -11.94
CA ALA A 272 24.33 -0.71 -12.33
C ALA A 272 25.64 -1.53 -12.40
N LYS A 273 26.34 -1.46 -13.54
CA LYS A 273 27.56 -2.24 -13.83
C LYS A 273 28.76 -1.31 -13.88
N TYR A 274 29.95 -1.80 -13.47
CA TYR A 274 31.17 -1.00 -13.44
C TYR A 274 31.74 -0.71 -14.83
N TYR A 275 31.52 -1.61 -15.80
CA TYR A 275 32.22 -1.58 -17.09
C TYR A 275 31.28 -1.61 -18.31
N SER A 276 29.99 -1.48 -18.11
CA SER A 276 29.02 -1.54 -19.20
C SER A 276 27.77 -0.74 -18.88
N ASP A 277 27.39 0.15 -19.77
CA ASP A 277 26.15 0.92 -19.74
C ASP A 277 25.07 0.32 -20.65
N ILE A 278 25.31 -0.91 -21.15
CA ILE A 278 24.40 -1.55 -22.10
C ILE A 278 23.20 -2.12 -21.33
N ASN A 279 22.04 -1.48 -21.51
CA ASN A 279 20.74 -1.91 -21.04
C ASN A 279 19.72 -1.71 -22.15
N GLY A 280 18.89 -2.74 -22.39
CA GLY A 280 17.89 -2.71 -23.47
C GLY A 280 16.55 -3.23 -23.04
N GLU A 281 16.38 -3.43 -21.75
CA GLU A 281 15.17 -3.98 -21.16
C GLU A 281 14.04 -2.93 -21.09
N SER A 282 12.85 -3.38 -21.39
CA SER A 282 11.63 -2.56 -21.29
C SER A 282 10.46 -3.38 -20.77
N LEU A 283 9.55 -2.71 -20.08
CA LEU A 283 8.34 -3.31 -19.53
C LEU A 283 7.14 -2.41 -19.83
N HIS A 284 6.09 -3.02 -20.36
CA HIS A 284 4.82 -2.35 -20.60
C HIS A 284 3.72 -3.07 -19.84
N ASP A 285 3.22 -2.44 -18.79
CA ASP A 285 2.18 -2.97 -17.93
C ASP A 285 0.85 -2.27 -18.20
N ARG A 286 -0.22 -3.04 -18.33
CA ARG A 286 -1.61 -2.57 -18.39
C ARG A 286 -2.43 -3.28 -17.35
N ASN A 287 -3.28 -2.54 -16.67
CA ASN A 287 -4.22 -3.11 -15.70
C ASN A 287 -5.55 -2.38 -15.78
N GLY A 288 -6.62 -3.13 -15.81
CA GLY A 288 -7.97 -2.60 -15.73
C GLY A 288 -8.82 -3.44 -14.79
N PHE A 289 -9.61 -2.80 -13.95
CA PHE A 289 -10.59 -3.48 -13.13
C PHE A 289 -11.90 -2.71 -13.01
N ALA A 290 -12.98 -3.46 -12.84
CA ALA A 290 -14.27 -2.95 -12.42
C ALA A 290 -14.65 -3.62 -11.11
N GLN A 291 -15.17 -2.84 -10.15
CA GLN A 291 -15.64 -3.35 -8.88
C GLN A 291 -16.99 -2.75 -8.52
N PHE A 292 -17.75 -3.55 -7.75
CA PHE A 292 -19.07 -3.22 -7.27
C PHE A 292 -19.17 -3.62 -5.80
N GLY A 293 -19.62 -2.69 -4.97
CA GLY A 293 -19.91 -2.90 -3.56
C GLY A 293 -21.38 -2.60 -3.25
N TRP A 294 -21.97 -3.40 -2.37
CA TRP A 294 -23.27 -3.14 -1.77
C TRP A 294 -23.18 -3.37 -0.27
N ARG A 295 -23.71 -2.42 0.48
CA ARG A 295 -23.82 -2.50 1.92
C ARG A 295 -25.22 -2.11 2.35
N GLN A 296 -25.81 -2.88 3.25
CA GLN A 296 -27.15 -2.64 3.79
C GLN A 296 -27.17 -2.94 5.27
N HIS A 297 -27.77 -2.05 6.06
CA HIS A 297 -28.09 -2.27 7.47
C HIS A 297 -29.59 -2.40 7.62
N ALA A 298 -30.03 -3.29 8.52
CA ALA A 298 -31.44 -3.38 8.90
C ALA A 298 -31.83 -2.17 9.75
N ALA A 299 -33.09 -1.72 9.66
CA ALA A 299 -33.59 -0.57 10.41
C ALA A 299 -33.52 -0.75 11.94
N ASN A 300 -33.57 -2.00 12.42
CA ASN A 300 -33.43 -2.34 13.83
C ASN A 300 -31.97 -2.44 14.31
N GLY A 301 -30.97 -2.22 13.42
CA GLY A 301 -29.55 -2.29 13.73
C GLY A 301 -28.98 -3.70 13.97
N LEU A 302 -29.84 -4.76 14.00
CA LEU A 302 -29.42 -6.12 14.35
C LEU A 302 -28.63 -6.80 13.23
N TRP A 303 -28.97 -6.53 11.97
CA TRP A 303 -28.37 -7.20 10.82
C TRP A 303 -27.71 -6.22 9.87
N SER A 304 -26.59 -6.63 9.32
CA SER A 304 -25.91 -5.92 8.26
C SER A 304 -25.45 -6.91 7.19
N TRP A 305 -25.56 -6.51 5.93
CA TRP A 305 -25.16 -7.31 4.78
C TRP A 305 -24.18 -6.52 3.92
N LYS A 306 -23.27 -7.24 3.29
CA LYS A 306 -22.30 -6.69 2.35
C LYS A 306 -22.11 -7.68 1.20
N ALA A 307 -22.16 -7.19 -0.03
CA ALA A 307 -21.78 -7.94 -1.21
C ALA A 307 -20.70 -7.19 -1.97
N LYS A 308 -19.73 -7.90 -2.51
CA LYS A 308 -18.65 -7.34 -3.32
C LYS A 308 -18.48 -8.16 -4.59
N GLY A 309 -18.23 -7.50 -5.71
CA GLY A 309 -17.86 -8.12 -6.97
C GLY A 309 -16.71 -7.37 -7.62
N LYS A 310 -15.76 -8.08 -8.23
CA LYS A 310 -14.64 -7.46 -8.96
C LYS A 310 -14.24 -8.32 -10.15
N PHE A 311 -14.01 -7.70 -11.27
CA PHE A 311 -13.28 -8.29 -12.38
C PHE A 311 -12.01 -7.49 -12.64
N ASN A 312 -10.89 -8.18 -12.71
CA ASN A 312 -9.58 -7.59 -12.98
C ASN A 312 -8.94 -8.26 -14.19
N TRP A 313 -8.38 -7.45 -15.07
CA TRP A 313 -7.56 -7.88 -16.19
C TRP A 313 -6.21 -7.15 -16.12
N SER A 314 -5.14 -7.86 -16.38
CA SER A 314 -3.80 -7.26 -16.52
C SER A 314 -3.01 -7.92 -17.64
N SER A 315 -2.14 -7.14 -18.25
CA SER A 315 -1.16 -7.64 -19.19
C SER A 315 0.19 -6.98 -18.92
N SER A 316 1.25 -7.77 -19.05
CA SER A 316 2.63 -7.32 -18.89
C SER A 316 3.43 -7.80 -20.08
N ARG A 317 4.17 -6.89 -20.71
CA ARG A 317 5.04 -7.18 -21.86
C ARG A 317 6.47 -6.82 -21.52
N TYR A 318 7.31 -7.83 -21.39
CA TYR A 318 8.75 -7.67 -21.19
C TYR A 318 9.49 -7.85 -22.51
N ARG A 319 10.48 -6.99 -22.80
CA ARG A 319 11.35 -7.08 -23.93
C ARG A 319 12.76 -6.74 -23.52
N ASP A 320 13.73 -7.52 -24.03
CA ASP A 320 15.14 -7.23 -23.92
C ASP A 320 15.78 -7.15 -25.31
N LYS A 321 16.12 -5.94 -25.73
CA LYS A 321 16.69 -5.65 -27.04
C LYS A 321 18.01 -6.41 -27.31
N TYR A 322 18.74 -6.74 -26.25
CA TYR A 322 20.05 -7.40 -26.33
C TYR A 322 19.99 -8.88 -25.97
N SER A 323 18.82 -9.42 -25.70
CA SER A 323 18.65 -10.85 -25.47
C SER A 323 18.89 -11.63 -26.76
N PRO A 324 19.83 -12.61 -26.79
CA PRO A 324 20.06 -13.44 -27.95
C PRO A 324 18.76 -14.16 -28.40
N ASN A 325 18.41 -14.04 -29.67
CA ASN A 325 17.21 -14.64 -30.26
C ASN A 325 15.91 -14.29 -29.54
N HIS A 326 15.88 -13.18 -28.79
CA HIS A 326 14.71 -12.72 -28.01
C HIS A 326 14.13 -13.79 -27.05
N ILE A 327 14.95 -14.70 -26.54
CA ILE A 327 14.54 -15.80 -25.66
C ILE A 327 13.86 -15.29 -24.39
N MET A 328 14.24 -14.10 -23.91
CA MET A 328 13.67 -13.50 -22.70
C MET A 328 12.40 -12.67 -22.95
N ASP A 329 12.05 -12.43 -24.22
CA ASP A 329 10.84 -11.68 -24.55
C ASP A 329 9.60 -12.47 -24.16
N ALA A 330 8.72 -11.85 -23.37
CA ALA A 330 7.53 -12.50 -22.85
C ALA A 330 6.36 -11.53 -22.73
N ASP A 331 5.20 -12.02 -23.14
CA ASP A 331 3.90 -11.39 -22.87
C ASP A 331 3.13 -12.26 -21.86
N TYR A 332 2.54 -11.62 -20.86
CA TYR A 332 1.74 -12.28 -19.83
C TYR A 332 0.35 -11.65 -19.76
N TRP A 333 -0.67 -12.48 -19.52
CA TRP A 333 -2.07 -12.04 -19.33
C TRP A 333 -2.66 -12.73 -18.11
N GLN A 334 -3.25 -11.94 -17.24
CA GLN A 334 -3.91 -12.42 -16.03
C GLN A 334 -5.37 -11.95 -16.01
N ARG A 335 -6.24 -12.76 -15.45
CA ARG A 335 -7.63 -12.40 -15.14
C ARG A 335 -7.98 -12.87 -13.75
N GLU A 336 -8.76 -12.06 -13.07
CA GLU A 336 -9.35 -12.39 -11.77
C GLU A 336 -10.84 -12.08 -11.80
N ALA A 337 -11.67 -13.03 -11.38
CA ALA A 337 -13.05 -12.81 -11.03
C ALA A 337 -13.22 -13.07 -9.54
N TYR A 338 -13.80 -12.11 -8.81
CA TYR A 338 -13.98 -12.14 -7.37
C TYR A 338 -15.40 -11.82 -7.00
N GLY A 339 -15.96 -12.61 -6.06
CA GLY A 339 -17.24 -12.37 -5.42
C GLY A 339 -17.14 -12.61 -3.91
N SER A 340 -17.82 -11.79 -3.12
CA SER A 340 -17.88 -11.90 -1.66
C SER A 340 -19.28 -11.58 -1.16
N LEU A 341 -19.74 -12.36 -0.19
CA LEU A 341 -20.96 -12.11 0.56
C LEU A 341 -20.62 -12.16 2.05
N ALA A 342 -21.05 -11.16 2.80
CA ALA A 342 -20.87 -11.12 4.25
C ALA A 342 -22.17 -10.70 4.95
N ALA A 343 -22.42 -11.31 6.10
CA ALA A 343 -23.51 -10.96 6.99
C ALA A 343 -22.97 -10.76 8.42
N MET A 344 -23.49 -9.75 9.10
CA MET A 344 -23.16 -9.47 10.51
C MET A 344 -24.45 -9.39 11.32
N PHE A 345 -24.44 -10.03 12.48
CA PHE A 345 -25.52 -10.02 13.48
C PHE A 345 -25.00 -9.41 14.78
N THR A 346 -25.65 -8.34 15.23
CA THR A 346 -25.27 -7.58 16.44
C THR A 346 -26.44 -7.60 17.42
N PRO A 347 -26.59 -8.67 18.25
CA PRO A 347 -27.70 -8.81 19.18
C PRO A 347 -27.68 -7.79 20.31
N THR A 348 -26.52 -7.27 20.66
CA THR A 348 -26.33 -6.20 21.67
C THR A 348 -25.21 -5.27 21.23
N ASP A 349 -25.14 -4.06 21.76
CA ASP A 349 -24.10 -3.07 21.43
C ASP A 349 -22.66 -3.59 21.66
N GLY A 350 -22.50 -4.59 22.52
CA GLY A 350 -21.19 -5.16 22.85
C GLY A 350 -20.85 -6.49 22.16
N LEU A 351 -21.78 -7.13 21.44
CA LEU A 351 -21.55 -8.46 20.86
C LEU A 351 -21.93 -8.48 19.39
N SER A 352 -21.00 -8.89 18.55
CA SER A 352 -21.22 -9.02 17.12
C SER A 352 -20.69 -10.36 16.59
N PHE A 353 -21.44 -10.98 15.71
CA PHE A 353 -21.08 -12.17 14.96
C PHE A 353 -21.03 -11.80 13.48
N ALA A 354 -20.02 -12.25 12.74
CA ALA A 354 -19.98 -12.05 11.30
C ALA A 354 -19.53 -13.33 10.59
N PHE A 355 -20.13 -13.55 9.43
CA PHE A 355 -19.75 -14.60 8.50
C PHE A 355 -19.49 -13.98 7.14
N ALA A 356 -18.41 -14.40 6.47
CA ALA A 356 -18.09 -13.99 5.11
C ALA A 356 -17.64 -15.19 4.27
N SER A 357 -18.15 -15.24 3.04
CA SER A 357 -17.84 -16.25 2.02
C SER A 357 -17.31 -15.55 0.79
N ASP A 358 -16.09 -15.90 0.37
CA ASP A 358 -15.40 -15.31 -0.77
C ASP A 358 -15.02 -16.38 -1.78
N TYR A 359 -15.28 -16.09 -3.05
CA TYR A 359 -14.82 -16.89 -4.17
C TYR A 359 -13.92 -16.09 -5.09
N VAL A 360 -12.79 -16.68 -5.49
CA VAL A 360 -11.82 -16.06 -6.41
C VAL A 360 -11.44 -17.06 -7.49
N PHE A 361 -11.54 -16.64 -8.73
CA PHE A 361 -10.96 -17.34 -9.88
C PHE A 361 -9.80 -16.52 -10.43
N ASN A 362 -8.65 -17.16 -10.64
CA ASN A 362 -7.47 -16.55 -11.24
C ASN A 362 -6.91 -17.43 -12.35
N ASN A 363 -6.38 -16.83 -13.41
CA ASN A 363 -5.57 -17.52 -14.41
C ASN A 363 -4.37 -16.69 -14.86
N LEU A 364 -3.38 -17.37 -15.46
CA LEU A 364 -2.22 -16.76 -16.08
C LEU A 364 -1.96 -17.45 -17.42
N ASN A 365 -1.79 -16.66 -18.46
CA ASN A 365 -1.35 -17.11 -19.77
C ASN A 365 -0.07 -16.36 -20.15
N SER A 366 0.79 -16.98 -20.97
CA SER A 366 1.99 -16.34 -21.48
C SER A 366 2.23 -16.66 -22.95
N SER A 367 3.12 -15.90 -23.60
CA SER A 367 3.60 -16.17 -24.95
C SER A 367 4.76 -17.17 -24.99
N LEU A 368 5.23 -17.65 -23.84
CA LEU A 368 6.37 -18.55 -23.75
C LEU A 368 6.02 -19.95 -24.29
N ALA A 369 7.01 -20.62 -24.89
CA ALA A 369 6.83 -21.98 -25.40
C ALA A 369 6.45 -22.99 -24.29
N THR A 370 6.88 -22.70 -23.06
CA THR A 370 6.58 -23.49 -21.85
C THR A 370 5.32 -23.03 -21.12
N ASP A 371 4.41 -22.34 -21.80
CA ASP A 371 3.16 -21.81 -21.21
C ASP A 371 2.27 -22.92 -20.66
N VAL A 372 2.21 -23.03 -19.34
CA VAL A 372 1.43 -24.05 -18.61
C VAL A 372 -0.04 -23.67 -18.50
N ARG A 373 -0.37 -22.38 -18.63
CA ARG A 373 -1.71 -21.78 -18.45
C ARG A 373 -2.39 -22.22 -17.15
N PRO A 374 -1.79 -21.90 -16.02
CA PRO A 374 -2.35 -22.26 -14.72
C PRO A 374 -3.60 -21.47 -14.43
N PHE A 375 -4.50 -22.10 -13.66
CA PHE A 375 -5.66 -21.44 -13.08
C PHE A 375 -5.89 -21.93 -11.65
N ARG A 376 -6.59 -21.12 -10.85
CA ARG A 376 -6.90 -21.43 -9.46
C ARG A 376 -8.31 -20.98 -9.11
N HIS A 377 -9.06 -21.86 -8.45
CA HIS A 377 -10.28 -21.51 -7.73
C HIS A 377 -9.93 -21.44 -6.24
N THR A 378 -10.30 -20.36 -5.60
CA THR A 378 -10.07 -20.14 -4.16
C THR A 378 -11.43 -19.91 -3.51
N LEU A 379 -11.74 -20.68 -2.45
CA LEU A 379 -12.88 -20.47 -1.59
C LEU A 379 -12.37 -20.15 -0.18
N LEU A 380 -12.84 -19.05 0.39
CA LEU A 380 -12.49 -18.60 1.73
C LEU A 380 -13.76 -18.37 2.53
N GLU A 381 -13.85 -19.02 3.70
CA GLU A 381 -14.97 -18.89 4.63
C GLU A 381 -14.45 -18.34 5.96
N SER A 382 -14.98 -17.22 6.41
CA SER A 382 -14.56 -16.59 7.67
C SER A 382 -15.73 -16.46 8.63
N PHE A 383 -15.54 -16.95 9.85
CA PHE A 383 -16.44 -16.70 10.96
C PHE A 383 -15.72 -15.86 12.01
N SER A 384 -16.36 -14.81 12.49
CA SER A 384 -15.79 -13.84 13.44
C SER A 384 -16.76 -13.53 14.55
N VAL A 385 -16.25 -13.37 15.79
CA VAL A 385 -16.99 -12.95 16.96
C VAL A 385 -16.24 -11.81 17.63
N LYS A 386 -16.91 -10.70 17.88
CA LYS A 386 -16.34 -9.55 18.59
C LYS A 386 -17.18 -9.23 19.82
N TYR A 387 -16.50 -9.09 20.96
CA TYR A 387 -17.11 -8.65 22.22
C TYR A 387 -16.42 -7.37 22.69
N VAL A 388 -17.21 -6.35 22.96
CA VAL A 388 -16.73 -5.01 23.34
C VAL A 388 -17.37 -4.58 24.64
N THR A 389 -16.55 -4.15 25.58
CA THR A 389 -16.94 -3.46 26.80
C THR A 389 -16.13 -2.18 26.95
N PRO A 390 -16.44 -1.26 27.87
CA PRO A 390 -15.63 -0.05 28.09
C PRO A 390 -14.15 -0.29 28.40
N ARG A 391 -13.79 -1.51 28.85
CA ARG A 391 -12.41 -1.86 29.24
C ARG A 391 -11.80 -3.02 28.48
N LEU A 392 -12.61 -3.80 27.78
CA LEU A 392 -12.15 -5.03 27.15
C LEU A 392 -12.74 -5.16 25.74
N VAL A 393 -11.89 -5.40 24.77
CA VAL A 393 -12.27 -5.80 23.41
C VAL A 393 -11.67 -7.17 23.13
N LEU A 394 -12.51 -8.13 22.76
CA LEU A 394 -12.13 -9.47 22.35
C LEU A 394 -12.56 -9.67 20.89
N LEU A 395 -11.71 -10.27 20.10
CA LEU A 395 -12.02 -10.66 18.72
C LEU A 395 -11.47 -12.05 18.45
N GLY A 396 -12.36 -13.00 18.20
CA GLY A 396 -12.03 -14.35 17.74
C GLY A 396 -12.42 -14.51 16.28
N ARG A 397 -11.60 -15.21 15.49
CA ARG A 397 -11.87 -15.47 14.08
C ARG A 397 -11.34 -16.82 13.65
N ALA A 398 -12.09 -17.51 12.80
CA ALA A 398 -11.69 -18.75 12.14
C ALA A 398 -11.82 -18.54 10.63
N LEU A 399 -10.74 -18.78 9.88
CA LEU A 399 -10.71 -18.72 8.42
C LEU A 399 -10.47 -20.11 7.86
N TYR A 400 -11.41 -20.62 7.06
CA TYR A 400 -11.22 -21.84 6.28
C TYR A 400 -10.89 -21.48 4.83
N SER A 401 -9.77 -22.00 4.35
CA SER A 401 -9.24 -21.72 3.01
C SER A 401 -9.17 -22.99 2.19
N VAL A 402 -9.65 -22.94 0.95
CA VAL A 402 -9.58 -24.04 -0.04
C VAL A 402 -8.98 -23.48 -1.33
N TYR A 403 -7.90 -24.10 -1.81
CA TYR A 403 -7.25 -23.77 -3.07
C TYR A 403 -7.32 -24.98 -3.99
N LEU A 404 -8.02 -24.85 -5.13
CA LEU A 404 -8.09 -25.85 -6.17
C LEU A 404 -7.31 -25.35 -7.38
N ASN A 405 -6.19 -26.00 -7.66
CA ASN A 405 -5.27 -25.62 -8.72
C ASN A 405 -5.50 -26.50 -9.96
N GLY A 406 -5.41 -25.89 -11.13
CA GLY A 406 -5.45 -26.54 -12.41
C GLY A 406 -4.41 -25.98 -13.38
N ALA A 407 -4.15 -26.69 -14.46
CA ALA A 407 -3.31 -26.25 -15.55
C ALA A 407 -3.89 -26.80 -16.87
N GLU A 408 -3.91 -25.97 -17.93
CA GLU A 408 -4.34 -26.43 -19.25
C GLU A 408 -3.28 -27.34 -19.90
N ARG A 409 -2.02 -27.14 -19.52
CA ARG A 409 -0.86 -27.90 -20.04
C ARG A 409 0.08 -28.24 -18.90
N GLY A 410 0.64 -29.45 -18.90
CA GLY A 410 1.62 -29.89 -17.91
C GLY A 410 1.02 -30.29 -16.55
N GLU A 411 1.83 -30.25 -15.51
CA GLU A 411 1.46 -30.70 -14.16
C GLU A 411 0.85 -29.52 -13.36
N ALA A 412 -0.36 -29.72 -12.81
CA ALA A 412 -0.98 -28.75 -11.92
C ALA A 412 -0.35 -28.81 -10.52
N ALA A 413 -0.22 -27.68 -9.84
CA ALA A 413 0.19 -27.63 -8.45
C ALA A 413 -0.85 -28.35 -7.55
N LYS A 414 -0.40 -28.81 -6.38
CA LYS A 414 -1.26 -29.53 -5.44
C LYS A 414 -2.35 -28.61 -4.87
N ASN A 415 -3.54 -29.15 -4.68
CA ASN A 415 -4.61 -28.51 -3.95
C ASN A 415 -4.25 -28.33 -2.48
N GLY A 416 -4.77 -27.28 -1.85
CA GLY A 416 -4.54 -26.98 -0.45
C GLY A 416 -5.82 -26.63 0.29
N ARG A 417 -5.90 -27.02 1.56
CA ARG A 417 -7.00 -26.62 2.46
C ARG A 417 -6.49 -26.46 3.88
N LYS A 418 -6.99 -25.46 4.60
CA LYS A 418 -6.60 -25.25 6.00
C LYS A 418 -7.60 -24.40 6.76
N LEU A 419 -7.78 -24.74 8.04
CA LEU A 419 -8.42 -23.87 9.02
C LEU A 419 -7.35 -23.06 9.76
N SER A 420 -7.48 -21.74 9.74
CA SER A 420 -6.54 -20.78 10.33
C SER A 420 -7.26 -19.95 11.39
N PRO A 421 -7.05 -20.24 12.69
CA PRO A 421 -7.64 -19.46 13.77
C PRO A 421 -6.86 -18.18 14.02
N SER A 422 -7.55 -17.16 14.54
CA SER A 422 -6.94 -15.97 15.13
C SER A 422 -7.73 -15.48 16.33
N PHE A 423 -7.02 -14.86 17.26
CA PHE A 423 -7.57 -14.29 18.47
C PHE A 423 -6.85 -12.99 18.79
N SER A 424 -7.59 -11.97 19.20
CA SER A 424 -7.03 -10.68 19.60
C SER A 424 -7.78 -10.11 20.81
N LEU A 425 -7.04 -9.46 21.70
CA LEU A 425 -7.52 -8.86 22.92
C LEU A 425 -6.91 -7.47 23.09
N SER A 426 -7.73 -6.50 23.50
CA SER A 426 -7.29 -5.21 24.03
C SER A 426 -7.94 -4.98 25.39
N TYR A 427 -7.13 -4.64 26.39
CA TYR A 427 -7.60 -4.42 27.76
C TYR A 427 -7.10 -3.09 28.31
N ARG A 428 -8.02 -2.31 28.88
CA ARG A 428 -7.76 -1.04 29.57
C ARG A 428 -7.77 -1.26 31.09
N PRO A 429 -6.59 -1.41 31.74
CA PRO A 429 -6.54 -1.71 33.19
C PRO A 429 -6.99 -0.54 34.06
N PHE A 430 -6.71 0.71 33.64
CA PHE A 430 -6.97 1.91 34.42
C PHE A 430 -8.12 2.73 33.81
N SER A 431 -9.14 3.08 34.58
CA SER A 431 -10.24 3.92 34.09
C SER A 431 -9.87 5.40 33.92
N SER A 432 -8.86 5.88 34.68
CA SER A 432 -8.38 7.25 34.66
C SER A 432 -7.37 7.55 33.54
N GLU A 433 -6.74 6.52 32.98
CA GLU A 433 -5.67 6.65 31.99
C GLU A 433 -6.09 6.02 30.67
N GLN A 434 -5.66 6.62 29.55
CA GLN A 434 -5.77 6.01 28.21
C GLN A 434 -4.56 5.08 28.00
N PHE A 435 -4.56 3.98 28.73
CA PHE A 435 -3.52 2.95 28.67
C PHE A 435 -4.15 1.61 28.30
N TYR A 436 -3.66 0.99 27.24
CA TYR A 436 -4.19 -0.26 26.70
C TYR A 436 -3.09 -1.29 26.53
N ILE A 437 -3.36 -2.52 26.95
CA ILE A 437 -2.53 -3.69 26.72
C ILE A 437 -3.21 -4.54 25.65
N ARG A 438 -2.45 -4.91 24.62
CA ARG A 438 -2.95 -5.69 23.48
C ARG A 438 -2.19 -6.99 23.36
N THR A 439 -2.89 -8.05 22.99
CA THR A 439 -2.25 -9.30 22.56
C THR A 439 -3.02 -9.92 21.41
N SER A 440 -2.31 -10.52 20.46
CA SER A 440 -2.96 -11.23 19.37
C SER A 440 -2.16 -12.44 18.93
N TYR A 441 -2.89 -13.47 18.50
CA TYR A 441 -2.39 -14.65 17.82
C TYR A 441 -3.10 -14.83 16.49
N LYS A 442 -2.37 -15.16 15.42
CA LYS A 442 -2.94 -15.47 14.11
C LYS A 442 -2.15 -16.57 13.41
N ASN A 443 -2.88 -17.58 12.93
CA ASN A 443 -2.35 -18.56 11.99
C ASN A 443 -2.67 -18.12 10.54
N ILE A 444 -1.72 -18.29 9.64
CA ILE A 444 -1.83 -17.87 8.23
C ILE A 444 -1.43 -19.03 7.34
N PHE A 445 -2.11 -19.15 6.21
CA PHE A 445 -1.88 -20.14 5.18
C PHE A 445 -1.76 -19.48 3.82
N ARG A 446 -0.59 -19.58 3.17
CA ARG A 446 -0.31 -18.96 1.87
C ARG A 446 -0.06 -20.03 0.82
N ALA A 447 -0.90 -20.08 -0.21
CA ALA A 447 -0.62 -20.89 -1.39
C ALA A 447 0.53 -20.29 -2.21
N PRO A 448 1.38 -21.13 -2.87
CA PRO A 448 2.41 -20.64 -3.77
C PRO A 448 1.82 -19.80 -4.92
N THR A 449 2.53 -18.78 -5.37
CA THR A 449 2.16 -17.96 -6.53
C THR A 449 2.34 -18.72 -7.84
N PHE A 450 1.82 -18.19 -8.95
CA PHE A 450 2.03 -18.84 -10.23
C PHE A 450 3.49 -18.80 -10.69
N ASN A 451 4.24 -17.72 -10.38
CA ASN A 451 5.67 -17.70 -10.65
C ASN A 451 6.44 -18.71 -9.80
N GLU A 452 6.10 -18.86 -8.52
CA GLU A 452 6.74 -19.86 -7.67
C GLU A 452 6.51 -21.29 -8.20
N ASN A 453 5.32 -21.59 -8.72
CA ASN A 453 5.00 -22.91 -9.26
C ASN A 453 5.46 -23.13 -10.72
N TYR A 454 5.41 -22.11 -11.57
CA TYR A 454 5.41 -22.32 -13.03
C TYR A 454 6.36 -21.42 -13.81
N PHE A 455 7.12 -20.52 -13.15
CA PHE A 455 8.07 -19.69 -13.89
C PHE A 455 9.12 -20.57 -14.58
N PHE A 456 9.33 -20.29 -15.85
CA PHE A 456 9.99 -21.21 -16.78
C PHE A 456 11.42 -21.63 -16.37
N HIS A 457 12.16 -20.85 -15.59
CA HIS A 457 13.51 -21.20 -15.16
C HIS A 457 13.59 -21.80 -13.74
N PHE A 458 12.63 -21.53 -12.86
CA PHE A 458 12.73 -21.91 -11.46
C PHE A 458 11.41 -22.23 -10.75
N GLY A 459 10.30 -22.34 -11.51
CA GLY A 459 9.03 -22.77 -10.95
C GLY A 459 9.02 -24.25 -10.57
N SER A 460 8.30 -24.59 -9.49
CA SER A 460 8.08 -25.98 -9.09
C SER A 460 6.62 -26.21 -8.69
N PRO A 461 5.85 -27.05 -9.43
CA PRO A 461 4.48 -27.36 -9.07
C PRO A 461 4.34 -28.22 -7.82
N ARG A 462 5.46 -28.69 -7.25
CA ARG A 462 5.50 -29.55 -6.06
C ARG A 462 5.63 -28.77 -4.75
N LEU A 463 5.66 -27.43 -4.80
CA LEU A 463 5.77 -26.59 -3.61
C LEU A 463 4.58 -26.80 -2.67
N LYS A 464 4.89 -26.82 -1.37
CA LYS A 464 3.91 -26.82 -0.30
C LYS A 464 3.50 -25.38 0.02
N PRO A 465 2.24 -25.16 0.44
CA PRO A 465 1.84 -23.88 1.00
C PRO A 465 2.64 -23.54 2.26
N GLU A 466 2.96 -22.26 2.43
CA GLU A 466 3.59 -21.75 3.64
C GLU A 466 2.58 -21.62 4.78
N THR A 467 3.02 -21.87 5.99
CA THR A 467 2.23 -21.65 7.20
C THR A 467 2.98 -20.75 8.15
N THR A 468 2.29 -19.76 8.71
CA THR A 468 2.87 -18.83 9.66
C THR A 468 2.04 -18.73 10.92
N ASP A 469 2.69 -18.78 12.07
CA ASP A 469 2.12 -18.45 13.37
C ASP A 469 2.67 -17.10 13.82
N GLN A 470 1.79 -16.13 14.08
CA GLN A 470 2.12 -14.79 14.56
C GLN A 470 1.63 -14.59 15.98
N LEU A 471 2.49 -14.12 16.87
CA LEU A 471 2.17 -13.70 18.22
C LEU A 471 2.61 -12.25 18.44
N ASN A 472 1.72 -11.43 18.98
CA ASN A 472 1.98 -10.02 19.28
C ASN A 472 1.60 -9.71 20.73
N LEU A 473 2.37 -8.83 21.36
CA LEU A 473 2.09 -8.20 22.64
C LEU A 473 2.46 -6.72 22.53
N GLY A 474 1.53 -5.83 22.85
CA GLY A 474 1.77 -4.40 22.72
C GLY A 474 1.07 -3.58 23.79
N VAL A 475 1.50 -2.34 23.90
CA VAL A 475 0.90 -1.32 24.76
C VAL A 475 0.71 -0.04 23.99
N THR A 476 -0.39 0.67 24.27
CA THR A 476 -0.64 2.04 23.79
C THR A 476 -0.94 2.91 24.99
N TRP A 477 -0.26 4.03 25.07
CA TRP A 477 -0.50 5.03 26.10
C TRP A 477 -0.67 6.40 25.45
N GLN A 478 -1.78 7.06 25.78
CA GLN A 478 -2.07 8.43 25.35
C GLN A 478 -2.32 9.27 26.58
N LYS A 479 -1.69 10.45 26.63
CA LYS A 479 -1.87 11.40 27.71
C LYS A 479 -1.86 12.83 27.21
N GLN A 480 -2.88 13.57 27.62
CA GLN A 480 -2.91 15.02 27.50
C GLN A 480 -2.30 15.62 28.78
N PHE A 481 -1.06 16.12 28.67
CA PHE A 481 -0.35 16.72 29.81
C PHE A 481 -0.88 18.12 30.14
N SER A 482 -1.36 18.83 29.12
CA SER A 482 -1.97 20.14 29.25
C SER A 482 -2.89 20.41 28.06
N ASN A 483 -3.63 21.51 28.08
CA ASN A 483 -4.42 21.94 26.89
C ASN A 483 -3.55 22.24 25.66
N ARG A 484 -2.23 22.29 25.83
CA ARG A 484 -1.24 22.59 24.77
C ARG A 484 -0.36 21.40 24.38
N PHE A 485 -0.37 20.30 25.14
CA PHE A 485 0.52 19.19 24.89
C PHE A 485 -0.18 17.84 25.01
N ASN A 486 -0.20 17.13 23.91
CA ASN A 486 -0.72 15.76 23.81
C ASN A 486 0.39 14.83 23.32
N LEU A 487 0.49 13.64 23.91
CA LEU A 487 1.49 12.62 23.57
C LEU A 487 0.85 11.26 23.49
N GLU A 488 1.20 10.51 22.45
CA GLU A 488 0.82 9.11 22.26
C GLU A 488 2.07 8.28 22.01
N ILE A 489 2.17 7.14 22.69
CA ILE A 489 3.26 6.17 22.54
C ILE A 489 2.63 4.80 22.36
N THR A 490 3.09 4.09 21.34
CA THR A 490 2.73 2.69 21.10
C THR A 490 4.03 1.86 21.03
N ALA A 491 4.05 0.71 21.69
CA ALA A 491 5.15 -0.23 21.63
C ALA A 491 4.60 -1.66 21.45
N ASP A 492 5.09 -2.37 20.44
CA ASP A 492 4.66 -3.71 20.08
C ASP A 492 5.86 -4.65 19.95
N GLY A 493 5.84 -5.75 20.70
CA GLY A 493 6.75 -6.88 20.54
C GLY A 493 6.08 -7.99 19.75
N TYR A 494 6.82 -8.72 18.94
CA TYR A 494 6.27 -9.80 18.13
C TYR A 494 7.21 -11.01 18.01
N LEU A 495 6.60 -12.17 17.77
CA LEU A 495 7.28 -13.43 17.47
C LEU A 495 6.50 -14.17 16.38
N ASN A 496 7.14 -14.40 15.24
CA ASN A 496 6.55 -15.09 14.11
C ASN A 496 7.37 -16.33 13.76
N HIS A 497 6.68 -17.44 13.49
CA HIS A 497 7.26 -18.68 13.01
C HIS A 497 6.70 -19.02 11.64
N ILE A 498 7.57 -19.08 10.63
CA ILE A 498 7.21 -19.47 9.27
C ILE A 498 7.72 -20.89 9.03
N LYS A 499 6.84 -21.77 8.55
CA LYS A 499 7.13 -23.15 8.13
C LYS A 499 6.95 -23.29 6.63
N ASP A 500 7.74 -24.17 6.02
CA ASP A 500 7.74 -24.44 4.58
C ASP A 500 7.92 -23.17 3.73
N LYS A 501 8.77 -22.22 4.18
CA LYS A 501 9.02 -20.96 3.47
C LYS A 501 9.55 -21.23 2.07
N ILE A 502 8.95 -20.58 1.07
CA ILE A 502 9.37 -20.68 -0.33
C ILE A 502 10.47 -19.67 -0.60
N VAL A 503 11.59 -20.16 -1.14
CA VAL A 503 12.72 -19.35 -1.56
C VAL A 503 13.26 -19.86 -2.89
N ALA A 504 13.84 -18.96 -3.68
CA ALA A 504 14.60 -19.31 -4.86
C ALA A 504 16.05 -19.63 -4.46
N ILE A 505 16.54 -20.82 -4.82
CA ILE A 505 17.92 -21.23 -4.62
C ILE A 505 18.56 -21.57 -5.97
N PRO A 506 19.89 -21.41 -6.14
CA PRO A 506 20.58 -21.86 -7.34
C PRO A 506 20.56 -23.39 -7.40
N TYR A 507 20.00 -23.95 -8.47
CA TYR A 507 20.07 -25.38 -8.76
C TYR A 507 21.43 -25.73 -9.39
N ASN A 508 21.92 -24.85 -10.24
CA ASN A 508 23.27 -24.86 -10.81
C ASN A 508 23.71 -23.43 -11.14
N MET A 509 24.86 -23.26 -11.81
CA MET A 509 25.42 -21.95 -12.13
C MET A 509 24.51 -21.05 -13.01
N PHE A 510 23.49 -21.63 -13.68
CA PHE A 510 22.61 -20.94 -14.62
C PHE A 510 21.12 -21.05 -14.29
N ILE A 511 20.72 -22.01 -13.46
CA ILE A 511 19.31 -22.31 -13.17
C ILE A 511 19.07 -22.16 -11.67
N TRP A 512 18.01 -21.43 -11.34
CA TRP A 512 17.46 -21.32 -10.00
C TRP A 512 16.21 -22.17 -9.90
N THR A 513 15.88 -22.67 -8.72
CA THR A 513 14.63 -23.37 -8.47
C THR A 513 14.01 -22.88 -7.18
N ASN A 514 12.67 -22.84 -7.15
CA ASN A 514 11.92 -22.58 -5.93
C ASN A 514 11.79 -23.85 -5.11
N VAL A 515 12.15 -23.78 -3.86
CA VAL A 515 12.01 -24.86 -2.89
C VAL A 515 11.37 -24.37 -1.62
N ASN A 516 10.73 -25.28 -0.88
CA ASN A 516 10.38 -24.99 0.49
C ASN A 516 11.61 -25.23 1.36
N ILE A 517 12.18 -24.17 1.93
CA ILE A 517 13.10 -24.28 3.04
C ILE A 517 12.31 -24.19 4.35
N GLY A 518 12.77 -24.97 5.33
CA GLY A 518 12.00 -25.34 6.50
C GLY A 518 11.48 -24.22 7.37
N ARG A 519 12.32 -23.52 8.12
CA ARG A 519 11.84 -22.66 9.22
C ARG A 519 12.53 -21.32 9.24
N VAL A 520 11.73 -20.25 9.30
CA VAL A 520 12.23 -18.89 9.56
C VAL A 520 11.56 -18.35 10.81
N GLN A 521 12.36 -17.78 11.71
CA GLN A 521 11.88 -17.08 12.88
C GLN A 521 12.08 -15.58 12.70
N SER A 522 11.01 -14.80 12.89
CA SER A 522 11.05 -13.34 12.91
C SER A 522 10.60 -12.84 14.28
N LYS A 523 11.44 -12.07 14.96
CA LYS A 523 11.13 -11.44 16.24
C LYS A 523 11.61 -10.00 16.26
N GLY A 524 10.89 -9.15 16.98
CA GLY A 524 11.28 -7.75 17.05
C GLY A 524 10.42 -6.92 17.96
N VAL A 525 10.76 -5.64 17.99
CA VAL A 525 10.04 -4.59 18.72
C VAL A 525 9.85 -3.40 17.81
N GLU A 526 8.66 -2.84 17.83
CA GLU A 526 8.28 -1.63 17.12
C GLU A 526 7.79 -0.60 18.12
N VAL A 527 8.25 0.64 17.98
CA VAL A 527 7.82 1.76 18.80
C VAL A 527 7.38 2.88 17.89
N SER A 528 6.23 3.48 18.15
CA SER A 528 5.78 4.72 17.51
C SER A 528 5.49 5.78 18.54
N LEU A 529 5.78 7.03 18.17
CA LEU A 529 5.62 8.22 18.98
C LEU A 529 4.89 9.28 18.16
N ARG A 530 3.87 9.89 18.74
CA ARG A 530 3.20 11.06 18.18
C ARG A 530 2.99 12.10 19.25
N GLY A 531 3.30 13.35 18.94
CA GLY A 531 3.04 14.46 19.84
C GLY A 531 2.57 15.69 19.09
N ASP A 532 1.75 16.46 19.79
CA ASP A 532 1.23 17.75 19.35
C ASP A 532 1.48 18.77 20.47
N TYR A 533 2.18 19.85 20.13
CA TYR A 533 2.51 20.91 21.08
C TYR A 533 2.17 22.29 20.52
N GLN A 534 1.19 22.95 21.14
CA GLN A 534 0.79 24.32 20.82
C GLN A 534 1.78 25.31 21.44
N LEU A 535 2.74 25.81 20.64
CA LEU A 535 3.73 26.79 21.09
C LEU A 535 3.09 28.15 21.42
N ALA A 536 2.23 28.64 20.52
CA ALA A 536 1.49 29.89 20.62
C ALA A 536 0.17 29.77 19.85
N GLU A 537 -0.68 30.80 19.89
CA GLU A 537 -2.02 30.78 19.27
C GLU A 537 -2.04 30.29 17.80
N LYS A 538 -0.99 30.65 17.01
CA LYS A 538 -0.85 30.28 15.59
C LYS A 538 0.42 29.49 15.27
N HIS A 539 1.07 28.93 16.28
CA HIS A 539 2.30 28.16 16.12
C HIS A 539 2.15 26.80 16.80
N ASN A 540 2.25 25.74 16.03
CA ASN A 540 2.22 24.38 16.55
C ASN A 540 3.42 23.57 16.09
N LEU A 541 3.84 22.65 16.94
CA LEU A 541 4.83 21.61 16.62
C LEU A 541 4.12 20.26 16.64
N LEU A 542 4.18 19.54 15.52
CA LEU A 542 3.77 18.15 15.42
C LEU A 542 5.02 17.31 15.22
N PHE A 543 5.14 16.24 15.99
CA PHE A 543 6.26 15.32 15.83
C PHE A 543 5.77 13.87 15.77
N PHE A 544 6.35 13.13 14.85
CA PHE A 544 6.10 11.71 14.63
C PHE A 544 7.45 11.00 14.66
N GLY A 545 7.51 9.83 15.29
CA GLY A 545 8.69 8.99 15.34
C GLY A 545 8.32 7.53 15.25
N GLY A 546 9.14 6.76 14.57
CA GLY A 546 9.03 5.31 14.46
C GLY A 546 10.38 4.65 14.62
N TYR A 547 10.46 3.56 15.37
CA TYR A 547 11.64 2.73 15.50
C TYR A 547 11.26 1.26 15.39
N SER A 548 12.05 0.47 14.69
CA SER A 548 11.87 -0.98 14.60
C SER A 548 13.19 -1.70 14.77
N TYR A 549 13.16 -2.73 15.62
CA TYR A 549 14.18 -3.76 15.70
C TYR A 549 13.61 -5.05 15.13
N GLN A 550 14.28 -5.66 14.14
CA GLN A 550 13.80 -6.84 13.41
C GLN A 550 14.92 -7.87 13.29
N ASN A 551 14.82 -8.97 14.03
CA ASN A 551 15.71 -10.11 13.91
C ASN A 551 14.97 -11.26 13.21
N VAL A 552 15.30 -11.49 11.93
CA VAL A 552 14.67 -12.48 11.06
C VAL A 552 15.71 -13.49 10.62
N THR A 553 15.66 -14.71 11.15
CA THR A 553 16.74 -15.68 11.03
C THR A 553 16.25 -17.01 10.49
N ASP A 554 17.13 -17.64 9.70
CA ASP A 554 16.95 -19.05 9.31
C ASP A 554 17.07 -19.97 10.54
N ARG A 555 16.15 -20.93 10.67
CA ARG A 555 16.06 -21.89 11.78
C ARG A 555 15.82 -23.32 11.29
N GLU A 556 16.16 -23.61 10.03
CA GLU A 556 15.90 -24.93 9.45
C GLU A 556 16.80 -26.01 10.01
N ASP A 557 18.09 -25.94 9.69
CA ASP A 557 19.06 -26.99 10.02
C ASP A 557 20.32 -26.38 10.63
N LYS A 558 20.62 -26.80 11.87
CA LYS A 558 21.78 -26.31 12.62
C LYS A 558 23.14 -26.69 11.98
N SER A 559 23.15 -27.67 11.09
CA SER A 559 24.36 -28.09 10.36
C SER A 559 24.68 -27.17 9.16
N LEU A 560 23.72 -26.36 8.68
CA LEU A 560 23.93 -25.50 7.56
C LEU A 560 24.62 -24.17 7.95
N PRO A 561 25.53 -23.65 7.11
CA PRO A 561 26.26 -22.40 7.38
C PRO A 561 25.36 -21.17 7.56
N ASP A 562 24.14 -21.20 7.03
CA ASP A 562 23.19 -20.08 7.07
C ASP A 562 22.27 -20.12 8.31
N TYR A 563 22.35 -21.17 9.14
CA TYR A 563 21.57 -21.28 10.37
C TYR A 563 21.84 -20.10 11.31
N GLY A 564 20.77 -19.48 11.77
CA GLY A 564 20.85 -18.33 12.68
C GLY A 564 21.25 -17.00 12.04
N LYS A 565 21.56 -16.97 10.74
CA LYS A 565 21.86 -15.72 10.03
C LYS A 565 20.60 -14.94 9.71
N GLN A 566 20.76 -13.62 9.66
CA GLN A 566 19.70 -12.69 9.26
C GLN A 566 19.33 -12.90 7.78
N ILE A 567 18.04 -12.94 7.47
CA ILE A 567 17.55 -13.03 6.09
C ILE A 567 17.95 -11.78 5.30
N ALA A 568 18.30 -11.97 4.03
CA ALA A 568 18.74 -10.91 3.14
C ALA A 568 17.73 -9.75 3.01
N TYR A 569 18.26 -8.54 2.82
CA TYR A 569 17.52 -7.27 2.65
C TYR A 569 16.71 -6.80 3.85
N ILE A 570 16.86 -7.41 5.02
CA ILE A 570 16.16 -7.00 6.24
C ILE A 570 17.18 -6.37 7.19
N PRO A 571 17.10 -5.04 7.47
CA PRO A 571 17.96 -4.39 8.45
C PRO A 571 17.55 -4.80 9.87
N LEU A 572 18.50 -4.90 10.79
CA LEU A 572 18.20 -5.12 12.21
C LEU A 572 17.51 -3.91 12.84
N HIS A 573 17.87 -2.70 12.42
CA HIS A 573 17.36 -1.45 12.97
C HIS A 573 16.87 -0.55 11.85
N SER A 574 15.69 0.04 12.03
CA SER A 574 15.19 1.12 11.21
C SER A 574 14.56 2.20 12.07
N VAL A 575 14.65 3.44 11.62
CA VAL A 575 14.09 4.61 12.28
C VAL A 575 13.46 5.52 11.25
N SER A 576 12.33 6.14 11.60
CA SER A 576 11.71 7.20 10.79
C SER A 576 11.20 8.30 11.70
N GLY A 577 11.08 9.51 11.16
CA GLY A 577 10.51 10.62 11.92
C GLY A 577 10.24 11.83 11.08
N SER A 578 9.39 12.70 11.62
CA SER A 578 9.13 14.04 11.07
C SER A 578 8.80 15.02 12.19
N VAL A 579 9.21 16.25 12.00
CA VAL A 579 8.85 17.38 12.84
C VAL A 579 8.29 18.48 11.95
N LYS A 580 7.03 18.84 12.17
CA LYS A 580 6.37 19.95 11.51
C LYS A 580 6.31 21.15 12.43
N TRP A 581 6.73 22.29 11.94
CA TRP A 581 6.42 23.59 12.51
C TRP A 581 5.36 24.29 11.66
N GLY A 582 4.14 24.29 12.17
CA GLY A 582 3.00 25.02 11.59
C GLY A 582 3.03 26.46 12.06
N ASN A 583 2.91 27.42 11.13
CA ASN A 583 2.88 28.84 11.41
C ASN A 583 2.06 29.59 10.34
N PRO A 584 1.69 30.87 10.53
CA PRO A 584 0.82 31.60 9.61
C PRO A 584 1.40 31.83 8.21
N TRP A 585 2.71 31.74 8.04
CA TRP A 585 3.39 32.10 6.79
C TRP A 585 3.74 30.90 5.92
N VAL A 586 4.21 29.83 6.54
CA VAL A 586 4.67 28.62 5.84
C VAL A 586 4.71 27.44 6.79
N ASP A 587 4.14 26.31 6.41
CA ASP A 587 4.36 25.05 7.11
C ASP A 587 5.73 24.49 6.71
N ILE A 588 6.57 24.17 7.69
CA ILE A 588 7.90 23.59 7.49
C ILE A 588 7.93 22.20 8.12
N VAL A 589 8.30 21.20 7.34
CA VAL A 589 8.43 19.80 7.80
C VAL A 589 9.84 19.31 7.51
N ILE A 590 10.56 18.93 8.56
CA ILE A 590 11.81 18.17 8.45
C ILE A 590 11.46 16.71 8.70
N HIS A 591 11.89 15.83 7.81
CA HIS A 591 11.55 14.43 7.90
C HIS A 591 12.71 13.53 7.45
N GLY A 592 12.68 12.25 7.83
CA GLY A 592 13.71 11.30 7.41
C GLY A 592 13.39 9.87 7.77
N ALA A 593 14.08 8.95 7.10
CA ALA A 593 14.08 7.53 7.39
C ALA A 593 15.49 6.95 7.30
N GLY A 594 15.85 6.13 8.26
CA GLY A 594 17.18 5.52 8.36
C GLY A 594 17.09 4.00 8.52
N TYR A 595 18.02 3.32 7.92
CA TYR A 595 18.11 1.87 7.93
C TYR A 595 19.53 1.42 8.22
N GLY A 596 19.69 0.47 9.15
CA GLY A 596 20.97 -0.14 9.45
C GLY A 596 21.57 -0.92 8.28
N SER A 597 22.83 -1.33 8.43
CA SER A 597 23.46 -2.21 7.44
C SER A 597 22.71 -3.54 7.35
N ARG A 598 22.70 -4.14 6.15
CA ARG A 598 22.01 -5.38 5.84
C ARG A 598 22.76 -6.19 4.81
N TRP A 599 22.39 -7.43 4.61
CA TRP A 599 22.98 -8.31 3.61
C TRP A 599 22.09 -8.44 2.38
N ALA A 600 22.68 -8.48 1.18
CA ALA A 600 21.99 -8.78 -0.07
C ALA A 600 21.88 -10.29 -0.36
N SER A 601 22.52 -11.13 0.47
CA SER A 601 22.47 -12.59 0.39
C SER A 601 22.33 -13.21 1.77
N ASN A 602 21.64 -14.35 1.87
CA ASN A 602 21.53 -15.12 3.11
C ASN A 602 22.87 -15.71 3.56
N SER A 603 23.81 -15.93 2.65
CA SER A 603 25.13 -16.53 2.96
C SER A 603 26.10 -15.58 3.67
N HIS A 604 25.80 -14.28 3.72
CA HIS A 604 26.55 -13.26 4.49
C HIS A 604 28.06 -13.18 4.16
N TYR A 605 28.45 -13.21 2.92
CA TYR A 605 29.83 -12.92 2.56
C TYR A 605 30.06 -11.42 2.33
N ASP A 606 31.26 -10.92 2.58
CA ASP A 606 31.56 -9.49 2.66
C ASP A 606 31.13 -8.67 1.42
N GLY A 607 31.22 -9.24 0.23
CA GLY A 607 30.76 -8.60 -1.01
C GLY A 607 29.24 -8.36 -1.11
N THR A 608 28.45 -8.93 -0.19
CA THR A 608 26.98 -8.74 -0.17
C THR A 608 26.48 -7.82 0.92
N ARG A 609 27.37 -7.16 1.67
CA ARG A 609 26.99 -6.24 2.72
C ARG A 609 26.61 -4.88 2.15
N LEU A 610 25.37 -4.45 2.35
CA LEU A 610 24.88 -3.12 2.03
C LEU A 610 25.04 -2.21 3.25
N ALA A 611 25.62 -1.02 3.03
CA ALA A 611 25.79 -0.02 4.10
C ALA A 611 24.43 0.51 4.61
N GLY A 612 24.38 0.93 5.85
CA GLY A 612 23.26 1.69 6.38
C GLY A 612 23.18 3.09 5.74
N TYR A 613 21.98 3.67 5.74
CA TYR A 613 21.76 5.01 5.20
C TYR A 613 20.71 5.77 6.02
N PHE A 614 20.69 7.08 5.84
CA PHE A 614 19.69 7.97 6.39
C PHE A 614 19.26 8.96 5.31
N ASP A 615 18.03 8.82 4.81
CA ASP A 615 17.42 9.72 3.84
C ASP A 615 16.67 10.82 4.60
N MET A 616 17.11 12.06 4.46
CA MET A 616 16.52 13.22 5.11
C MET A 616 15.95 14.18 4.07
N GLY A 617 14.78 14.72 4.33
CA GLY A 617 14.10 15.68 3.46
C GLY A 617 13.54 16.89 4.21
N LEU A 618 13.24 17.92 3.43
CA LEU A 618 12.61 19.15 3.86
C LEU A 618 11.41 19.43 2.96
N THR A 619 10.25 19.70 3.57
CA THR A 619 9.04 20.16 2.88
C THR A 619 8.65 21.54 3.38
N CYS A 620 8.39 22.45 2.46
CA CYS A 620 7.80 23.76 2.75
C CYS A 620 6.49 23.89 1.99
N SER A 621 5.40 24.30 2.64
CA SER A 621 4.12 24.47 1.99
C SER A 621 3.34 25.66 2.52
N HIS A 622 2.56 26.30 1.65
CA HIS A 622 1.65 27.37 2.03
C HIS A 622 0.33 27.26 1.25
N ARG A 623 -0.76 27.60 1.93
CA ARG A 623 -2.12 27.55 1.42
C ARG A 623 -2.72 28.96 1.37
N PHE A 624 -3.20 29.35 0.20
CA PHE A 624 -3.86 30.62 -0.04
C PHE A 624 -5.36 30.37 -0.21
N VAL A 625 -6.17 30.85 0.73
CA VAL A 625 -7.63 30.82 0.61
C VAL A 625 -8.06 32.00 -0.25
N MET A 626 -8.73 31.74 -1.37
CA MET A 626 -9.21 32.73 -2.32
C MET A 626 -10.73 32.79 -2.31
N LYS A 627 -11.29 33.82 -2.94
CA LYS A 627 -12.76 34.02 -3.05
C LYS A 627 -13.49 32.83 -3.71
N HIS A 628 -12.84 32.15 -4.66
CA HIS A 628 -13.43 31.08 -5.47
C HIS A 628 -12.61 29.79 -5.43
N GLY A 629 -11.97 29.47 -4.31
CA GLY A 629 -11.23 28.24 -4.17
C GLY A 629 -9.99 28.37 -3.29
N GLU A 630 -9.18 27.35 -3.32
CA GLU A 630 -7.95 27.22 -2.52
C GLU A 630 -6.78 26.94 -3.46
N PHE A 631 -5.73 27.75 -3.33
CA PHE A 631 -4.48 27.56 -4.05
C PHE A 631 -3.39 27.16 -3.07
N SER A 632 -2.63 26.13 -3.37
CA SER A 632 -1.51 25.71 -2.52
C SER A 632 -0.23 25.50 -3.31
N LEU A 633 0.87 25.89 -2.70
CA LEU A 633 2.22 25.68 -3.19
C LEU A 633 2.97 24.80 -2.19
N ARG A 634 3.74 23.85 -2.71
CA ARG A 634 4.62 23.00 -1.91
C ARG A 634 5.94 22.82 -2.66
N GLY A 635 7.05 22.88 -1.90
CA GLY A 635 8.39 22.55 -2.36
C GLY A 635 9.00 21.48 -1.47
N ASP A 636 9.56 20.45 -2.06
CA ASP A 636 10.21 19.34 -1.37
C ASP A 636 11.66 19.22 -1.80
N ILE A 637 12.54 18.99 -0.83
CA ILE A 637 13.95 18.59 -1.04
C ILE A 637 14.07 17.18 -0.46
N LYS A 638 14.42 16.20 -1.29
CA LYS A 638 14.63 14.81 -0.89
C LYS A 638 16.13 14.53 -0.83
N ASN A 639 16.54 13.67 0.08
CA ASN A 639 17.94 13.29 0.31
C ASN A 639 18.87 14.51 0.39
N ILE A 640 18.53 15.46 1.30
CA ILE A 640 19.26 16.73 1.46
C ILE A 640 20.75 16.53 1.80
N LEU A 641 21.08 15.38 2.41
CA LEU A 641 22.45 14.99 2.71
C LEU A 641 23.20 14.45 1.50
N ASN A 642 22.54 14.32 0.35
CA ASN A 642 23.06 13.75 -0.90
C ASN A 642 23.79 12.42 -0.69
N GLN A 643 23.28 11.58 0.21
CA GLN A 643 23.86 10.29 0.52
C GLN A 643 23.65 9.32 -0.65
N GLN A 644 24.73 8.67 -1.09
CA GLN A 644 24.66 7.60 -2.10
C GLN A 644 24.39 6.27 -1.39
N TYR A 645 23.26 5.64 -1.68
CA TYR A 645 22.87 4.38 -1.06
C TYR A 645 22.08 3.49 -2.01
N GLU A 646 21.90 2.23 -1.62
CA GLU A 646 21.17 1.21 -2.36
C GLU A 646 20.18 0.53 -1.42
N ILE A 647 18.94 0.36 -1.84
CA ILE A 647 17.95 -0.46 -1.14
C ILE A 647 18.08 -1.91 -1.59
N VAL A 648 18.19 -2.13 -2.88
CA VAL A 648 18.50 -3.40 -3.52
C VAL A 648 19.93 -3.32 -4.08
N GLY A 649 20.74 -4.36 -3.88
CA GLY A 649 22.14 -4.37 -4.30
C GLY A 649 22.32 -4.06 -5.77
N ASN A 650 23.23 -3.15 -6.09
CA ASN A 650 23.50 -2.61 -7.42
C ASN A 650 22.34 -1.82 -8.07
N TYR A 651 21.35 -1.41 -7.28
CA TYR A 651 20.31 -0.45 -7.69
C TYR A 651 20.50 0.84 -6.89
N PRO A 652 21.35 1.76 -7.37
CA PRO A 652 21.61 3.02 -6.69
C PRO A 652 20.34 3.88 -6.64
N MET A 653 20.11 4.50 -5.50
CA MET A 653 19.02 5.44 -5.29
C MET A 653 19.40 6.85 -5.74
N PRO A 654 18.43 7.72 -6.07
CA PRO A 654 18.69 9.12 -6.40
C PRO A 654 19.41 9.85 -5.27
N GLY A 655 20.38 10.71 -5.61
CA GLY A 655 20.94 11.68 -4.70
C GLY A 655 19.95 12.80 -4.36
N ILE A 656 20.47 13.97 -3.98
CA ILE A 656 19.60 15.14 -3.71
C ILE A 656 18.70 15.43 -4.90
N SER A 657 17.41 15.66 -4.62
CA SER A 657 16.41 15.96 -5.63
C SER A 657 15.37 16.94 -5.11
N TYR A 658 14.73 17.66 -6.04
CA TYR A 658 13.74 18.68 -5.76
C TYR A 658 12.41 18.33 -6.43
N GLN A 659 11.31 18.67 -5.78
CA GLN A 659 9.96 18.54 -6.32
C GLN A 659 9.14 19.76 -5.93
N PHE A 660 8.38 20.29 -6.89
CA PHE A 660 7.44 21.38 -6.67
C PHE A 660 6.04 20.92 -7.01
N VAL A 661 5.09 21.33 -6.20
CA VAL A 661 3.67 20.99 -6.36
C VAL A 661 2.86 22.27 -6.36
N VAL A 662 2.06 22.45 -7.39
CA VAL A 662 1.05 23.51 -7.51
C VAL A 662 -0.31 22.85 -7.53
N ASN A 663 -1.17 23.20 -6.60
CA ASN A 663 -2.51 22.63 -6.51
C ASN A 663 -3.56 23.73 -6.40
N TYR A 664 -4.67 23.56 -7.11
CA TYR A 664 -5.83 24.44 -7.07
C TYR A 664 -7.10 23.60 -6.88
N LYS A 665 -7.85 23.92 -5.83
CA LYS A 665 -9.17 23.33 -5.52
C LYS A 665 -10.25 24.39 -5.70
N PHE A 666 -11.18 24.11 -6.61
CA PHE A 666 -12.28 24.99 -7.02
C PHE A 666 -13.63 24.47 -6.47
#